data_2c8d60b4d3219d1aace36995959bb734
#
_entry.id   2c8d60b4d3219d1aace36995959bb734
#
_cell.length_a   1.000
_cell.length_b   1.000
_cell.length_c   1.000
_cell.angle_alpha   90.00
_cell.angle_beta   90.00
_cell.angle_gamma   90.00
#
_symmetry.space_group_name_H-M   'P 1'
#
loop_
_entity.id
_entity.type
_entity.pdbx_description
1 polymer ?
#
loop_
_entity_poly.entity_id
_entity_poly.type
_entity_poly.pdbx_seq_one_letter_code
_entity_poly.pdbx_strand_id
1 'polypeptide(L)'
;MATASAQEPLTVRKLSFQGNRSIDDYTIAAAIETTNSSAFATLPLLRRLGLGAKRSFSQRALERDIERVRLLYRIYGFLEVQVDTVLRRTERDVFISFRIKEGEPVVLRRMEIRGLDSLPDPASVLRNLPLRVGDPFNRFKLGQLSDSLGNRLRDRGYPAARVFLASRTVDSANRSAEVDLRVVTGRLMVVGEIQVEGARDRGDSLLVGSFLSTTPGRPFRQADLFRSQRNLALSDLYRFASVDIDSARFSPTGDAVPLLIRVVPGPQQRVSGSLGFGTDDCFRGSAGWIGRNALGRGRILETSARLSKLGVGQPTDIGLASSFLCSRLKQDSIGSSRMNYSLSSAVRQPGFFGPRTSLTVGAFAELVSEFRVYARQSLGLSLVATTEIGARIPVTIGYRLSHGQTDANDANFCAYFNACTRGDIETLRARQRQGVVSAGISNLRVDDVLDPKRGYSLGAQVSYSGTITGSEELQRFTKVTGDAAIYRSLSRKVVVAGRVRAGALLSPTKFTGEGGEPFSYVPPEWRLYAGGPYDVRGYDGNQLGPVVYVVLDTTYADSSVIPTDKVVVSPIGGNRSLIGNLEARFPSPIFSSFTTLAVFADAGALWEEREGVPSGFRVRITPGVGLRVATPLGPARLDMAYNSYGLPPGDLYKTLPDGSLFLFQREYVKSTKPGFTIHFAIGQAF
;
A
#
# COMPACT_ATOMS: atom_id res chain seq x y z
N MET A 1 17.13 53.85 30.80
CA MET A 1 17.03 52.39 30.92
C MET A 1 16.77 51.81 29.56
N ALA A 2 17.82 51.23 28.93
CA ALA A 2 17.70 50.59 27.63
C ALA A 2 17.09 49.21 27.84
N THR A 3 15.89 48.97 27.32
CA THR A 3 15.26 47.68 27.28
C THR A 3 16.08 46.75 26.37
N ALA A 4 16.74 45.78 27.00
CA ALA A 4 17.41 44.70 26.27
C ALA A 4 16.33 43.95 25.46
N SER A 5 16.32 44.15 24.16
CA SER A 5 15.51 43.35 23.22
C SER A 5 15.97 41.90 23.33
N ALA A 6 15.17 41.04 23.92
CA ALA A 6 15.44 39.60 23.95
C ALA A 6 15.45 39.12 22.49
N GLN A 7 16.65 38.82 21.97
CA GLN A 7 16.80 38.23 20.65
C GLN A 7 16.00 36.91 20.59
N GLU A 8 15.05 36.81 19.68
CA GLU A 8 14.32 35.55 19.45
C GLU A 8 15.31 34.39 19.17
N PRO A 9 15.15 33.26 19.84
CA PRO A 9 16.06 32.12 19.63
C PRO A 9 16.05 31.68 18.16
N LEU A 10 17.25 31.51 17.60
CA LEU A 10 17.44 31.04 16.22
C LEU A 10 16.72 29.71 15.99
N THR A 11 16.14 29.56 14.82
CA THR A 11 15.38 28.36 14.43
C THR A 11 16.29 27.37 13.72
N VAL A 12 16.33 26.11 14.13
CA VAL A 12 17.06 25.05 13.43
C VAL A 12 16.37 24.74 12.10
N ARG A 13 16.96 25.22 11.00
CA ARG A 13 16.36 25.12 9.67
C ARG A 13 16.76 23.84 8.95
N LYS A 14 18.01 23.41 9.10
CA LYS A 14 18.54 22.21 8.45
C LYS A 14 19.61 21.58 9.31
N LEU A 15 19.49 20.27 9.47
CA LEU A 15 20.49 19.40 10.05
C LEU A 15 21.02 18.45 8.97
N SER A 16 22.31 18.25 8.87
CA SER A 16 22.95 17.36 7.89
C SER A 16 24.19 16.70 8.48
N PHE A 17 24.50 15.50 7.97
CA PHE A 17 25.66 14.72 8.36
C PHE A 17 26.55 14.49 7.15
N GLN A 18 27.86 14.52 7.35
CA GLN A 18 28.88 14.34 6.29
C GLN A 18 30.00 13.44 6.82
N GLY A 19 30.47 12.51 5.98
CA GLY A 19 31.55 11.59 6.31
C GLY A 19 31.11 10.33 7.05
N ASN A 20 29.85 10.21 7.43
CA ASN A 20 29.27 9.04 8.06
C ASN A 20 28.96 7.95 7.00
N ARG A 21 29.91 7.03 6.79
CA ARG A 21 29.80 5.92 5.84
C ARG A 21 29.17 4.68 6.46
N SER A 22 29.47 4.43 7.74
CA SER A 22 29.10 3.20 8.46
C SER A 22 27.78 3.30 9.21
N ILE A 23 27.34 4.50 9.58
CA ILE A 23 26.08 4.76 10.28
C ILE A 23 25.24 5.71 9.44
N ASP A 24 24.00 5.37 9.19
CA ASP A 24 23.08 6.18 8.40
C ASP A 24 22.60 7.44 9.15
N ASP A 25 22.15 8.45 8.39
CA ASP A 25 21.71 9.74 8.92
C ASP A 25 20.54 9.61 9.90
N TYR A 26 19.65 8.65 9.66
CA TYR A 26 18.48 8.44 10.52
C TYR A 26 18.91 7.92 11.91
N THR A 27 19.82 6.95 11.95
CA THR A 27 20.39 6.40 13.20
C THR A 27 21.10 7.49 14.00
N ILE A 28 21.89 8.36 13.33
CA ILE A 28 22.57 9.47 14.00
C ILE A 28 21.56 10.49 14.50
N ALA A 29 20.58 10.87 13.66
CA ALA A 29 19.55 11.82 14.03
C ALA A 29 18.66 11.34 15.19
N ALA A 30 18.41 10.04 15.29
CA ALA A 30 17.66 9.44 16.42
C ALA A 30 18.45 9.46 17.74
N ALA A 31 19.79 9.55 17.68
CA ALA A 31 20.64 9.59 18.86
C ALA A 31 20.82 10.98 19.47
N ILE A 32 20.45 12.05 18.75
CA ILE A 32 20.64 13.45 19.15
C ILE A 32 19.31 14.13 19.48
N GLU A 33 19.41 15.24 20.26
CA GLU A 33 18.27 16.05 20.68
C GLU A 33 17.89 17.11 19.65
N THR A 34 18.89 17.66 18.96
CA THR A 34 18.70 18.71 17.96
C THR A 34 17.99 18.14 16.72
N THR A 35 16.82 18.69 16.43
CA THR A 35 15.99 18.26 15.28
C THR A 35 15.64 19.44 14.39
N ASN A 36 15.36 19.18 13.11
CA ASN A 36 14.87 20.18 12.16
C ASN A 36 13.50 20.73 12.60
N SER A 37 13.31 22.04 12.37
CA SER A 37 11.97 22.60 12.36
C SER A 37 11.16 22.08 11.18
N SER A 38 9.84 21.98 11.33
CA SER A 38 8.92 21.66 10.24
C SER A 38 9.08 22.69 9.10
N ALA A 39 8.94 22.22 7.86
CA ALA A 39 8.91 23.10 6.69
C ALA A 39 7.82 24.18 6.77
N PHE A 40 6.72 23.86 7.43
CA PHE A 40 5.57 24.76 7.62
C PHE A 40 5.70 25.68 8.85
N ALA A 41 6.80 25.61 9.62
CA ALA A 41 7.02 26.42 10.82
C ALA A 41 7.02 27.93 10.57
N THR A 42 7.25 28.36 9.32
CA THR A 42 7.24 29.77 8.89
C THR A 42 5.87 30.28 8.46
N LEU A 43 4.88 29.40 8.25
CA LEU A 43 3.53 29.77 7.81
C LEU A 43 2.59 29.88 9.03
N PRO A 44 2.15 31.12 9.41
CA PRO A 44 1.41 31.33 10.65
C PRO A 44 0.08 30.59 10.70
N LEU A 45 -0.61 30.45 9.55
CA LEU A 45 -1.88 29.74 9.45
C LEU A 45 -1.72 28.22 9.73
N LEU A 46 -0.70 27.59 9.14
CA LEU A 46 -0.44 26.14 9.32
C LEU A 46 0.09 25.84 10.74
N ARG A 47 0.82 26.79 11.34
CA ARG A 47 1.26 26.67 12.74
C ARG A 47 0.08 26.69 13.72
N ARG A 48 -0.96 27.52 13.47
CA ARG A 48 -2.19 27.53 14.27
C ARG A 48 -2.97 26.21 14.18
N LEU A 49 -2.85 25.52 13.05
CA LEU A 49 -3.44 24.20 12.84
C LEU A 49 -2.60 23.04 13.40
N GLY A 50 -1.52 23.33 14.15
CA GLY A 50 -0.64 22.30 14.73
C GLY A 50 0.30 21.63 13.73
N LEU A 51 0.37 22.10 12.49
CA LEU A 51 1.14 21.49 11.39
C LEU A 51 2.58 22.01 11.27
N GLY A 52 3.01 22.91 12.16
CA GLY A 52 4.32 23.57 12.07
C GLY A 52 5.09 23.61 13.40
N ALA A 53 5.88 22.58 13.73
CA ALA A 53 6.75 22.61 14.91
C ALA A 53 7.98 23.49 14.65
N LYS A 54 8.15 24.58 15.42
CA LYS A 54 9.35 25.43 15.46
C LYS A 54 10.30 24.84 16.50
N ARG A 55 11.54 24.53 16.12
CA ARG A 55 12.60 24.03 17.00
C ARG A 55 13.66 25.13 17.16
N SER A 56 13.83 25.59 18.39
CA SER A 56 14.85 26.62 18.72
C SER A 56 16.23 25.99 18.84
N PHE A 57 17.24 26.73 18.41
CA PHE A 57 18.64 26.34 18.55
C PHE A 57 19.11 26.54 19.99
N SER A 58 19.83 25.56 20.52
CA SER A 58 20.52 25.62 21.80
C SER A 58 21.95 25.17 21.63
N GLN A 59 22.90 26.04 21.97
CA GLN A 59 24.32 25.71 21.91
C GLN A 59 24.69 24.56 22.84
N ARG A 60 24.14 24.54 24.08
CA ARG A 60 24.34 23.44 25.04
C ARG A 60 23.79 22.10 24.56
N ALA A 61 22.66 22.10 23.85
CA ALA A 61 22.12 20.89 23.26
C ALA A 61 23.04 20.35 22.14
N LEU A 62 23.57 21.25 21.29
CA LEU A 62 24.50 20.86 20.22
C LEU A 62 25.80 20.25 20.76
N GLU A 63 26.37 20.82 21.81
CA GLU A 63 27.58 20.27 22.45
C GLU A 63 27.34 18.85 23.01
N ARG A 64 26.21 18.65 23.66
CA ARG A 64 25.80 17.30 24.11
C ARG A 64 25.57 16.35 22.93
N ASP A 65 25.03 16.84 21.83
CA ASP A 65 24.79 16.03 20.65
C ASP A 65 26.08 15.58 19.96
N ILE A 66 27.13 16.42 19.97
CA ILE A 66 28.47 16.01 19.50
C ILE A 66 28.97 14.81 20.31
N GLU A 67 28.85 14.85 21.64
CA GLU A 67 29.27 13.73 22.49
C GLU A 67 28.38 12.50 22.30
N ARG A 68 27.06 12.68 22.09
CA ARG A 68 26.16 11.55 21.76
C ARG A 68 26.54 10.86 20.46
N VAL A 69 26.90 11.65 19.44
CA VAL A 69 27.38 11.08 18.15
C VAL A 69 28.70 10.35 18.35
N ARG A 70 29.66 10.92 19.10
CA ARG A 70 30.92 10.23 19.44
C ARG A 70 30.68 8.92 20.16
N LEU A 71 29.79 8.92 21.19
CA LEU A 71 29.42 7.72 21.92
C LEU A 71 28.77 6.68 21.03
N LEU A 72 27.85 7.09 20.13
CA LEU A 72 27.24 6.21 19.15
C LEU A 72 28.29 5.50 18.30
N TYR A 73 29.24 6.23 17.72
CA TYR A 73 30.32 5.63 16.93
C TYR A 73 31.20 4.68 17.73
N ARG A 74 31.54 5.04 18.98
CA ARG A 74 32.30 4.13 19.87
C ARG A 74 31.55 2.82 20.16
N ILE A 75 30.21 2.88 20.29
CA ILE A 75 29.38 1.69 20.44
C ILE A 75 29.42 0.82 19.17
N TYR A 76 29.54 1.44 17.99
CA TYR A 76 29.70 0.75 16.71
C TYR A 76 31.14 0.27 16.41
N GLY A 77 32.09 0.50 17.36
CA GLY A 77 33.46 0.03 17.28
C GLY A 77 34.48 1.02 16.73
N PHE A 78 34.08 2.26 16.46
CA PHE A 78 34.96 3.32 15.98
C PHE A 78 35.51 4.13 17.16
N LEU A 79 36.62 3.72 17.74
CA LEU A 79 37.16 4.34 18.95
C LEU A 79 37.77 5.72 18.71
N GLU A 80 38.35 5.95 17.52
CA GLU A 80 39.11 7.16 17.14
C GLU A 80 38.22 8.16 16.36
N VAL A 81 36.92 8.06 16.44
CA VAL A 81 36.01 8.95 15.74
C VAL A 81 36.20 10.42 16.15
N GLN A 82 36.29 11.28 15.15
CA GLN A 82 36.30 12.73 15.31
C GLN A 82 34.98 13.31 14.78
N VAL A 83 34.34 14.14 15.60
CA VAL A 83 33.05 14.77 15.27
C VAL A 83 33.19 16.26 15.47
N ASP A 84 33.09 17.02 14.37
CA ASP A 84 33.06 18.48 14.34
C ASP A 84 31.75 18.98 13.78
N THR A 85 31.44 20.25 14.04
CA THR A 85 30.22 20.89 13.53
C THR A 85 30.50 22.17 12.79
N VAL A 86 29.81 22.41 11.69
CA VAL A 86 29.84 23.69 10.96
C VAL A 86 28.46 24.33 11.11
N LEU A 87 28.44 25.54 11.67
CA LEU A 87 27.26 26.34 11.87
C LEU A 87 27.22 27.50 10.87
N ARG A 88 26.18 27.58 10.08
CA ARG A 88 25.87 28.74 9.26
C ARG A 88 24.64 29.41 9.87
N ARG A 89 24.80 30.62 10.37
CA ARG A 89 23.75 31.42 11.01
C ARG A 89 23.29 32.52 10.06
N THR A 90 21.99 32.77 10.04
CA THR A 90 21.35 33.94 9.46
C THR A 90 20.63 34.69 10.57
N GLU A 91 19.95 35.79 10.29
CA GLU A 91 19.26 36.59 11.30
C GLU A 91 18.20 35.78 12.10
N ARG A 92 17.57 34.77 11.49
CA ARG A 92 16.49 34.00 12.11
C ARG A 92 16.71 32.49 12.13
N ASP A 93 17.61 31.96 11.33
CA ASP A 93 17.80 30.52 11.11
C ASP A 93 19.24 30.07 11.37
N VAL A 94 19.39 28.81 11.78
CA VAL A 94 20.67 28.15 11.88
C VAL A 94 20.66 26.85 11.05
N PHE A 95 21.74 26.62 10.30
CA PHE A 95 22.02 25.42 9.52
C PHE A 95 23.18 24.70 10.19
N ILE A 96 22.99 23.45 10.55
CA ILE A 96 23.95 22.65 11.30
C ILE A 96 24.44 21.50 10.41
N SER A 97 25.74 21.35 10.23
CA SER A 97 26.34 20.23 9.54
C SER A 97 27.35 19.54 10.44
N PHE A 98 27.10 18.30 10.81
CA PHE A 98 28.04 17.43 11.49
C PHE A 98 29.04 16.87 10.47
N ARG A 99 30.34 17.09 10.72
CA ARG A 99 31.44 16.49 9.96
C ARG A 99 32.04 15.36 10.77
N ILE A 100 32.02 14.16 10.24
CA ILE A 100 32.40 12.94 10.95
C ILE A 100 33.59 12.31 10.20
N LYS A 101 34.67 12.07 10.93
CA LYS A 101 35.79 11.22 10.49
C LYS A 101 35.73 9.96 11.33
N GLU A 102 35.28 8.85 10.73
CA GLU A 102 34.97 7.62 11.46
C GLU A 102 36.22 6.93 12.04
N GLY A 103 37.35 6.99 11.35
CA GLY A 103 38.52 6.18 11.64
C GLY A 103 38.32 4.73 11.21
N GLU A 104 39.21 3.84 11.65
CA GLU A 104 39.08 2.39 11.41
C GLU A 104 38.35 1.70 12.56
N PRO A 105 37.50 0.72 12.29
CA PRO A 105 36.79 0.00 13.34
C PRO A 105 37.66 -1.03 14.04
N VAL A 106 37.36 -1.29 15.32
CA VAL A 106 37.85 -2.47 16.01
C VAL A 106 37.20 -3.71 15.42
N VAL A 107 37.95 -4.79 15.19
CA VAL A 107 37.49 -6.04 14.59
C VAL A 107 37.41 -7.15 15.65
N LEU A 108 36.35 -7.94 15.63
CA LEU A 108 36.23 -9.12 16.50
C LEU A 108 37.16 -10.23 16.03
N ARG A 109 38.21 -10.51 16.80
CA ARG A 109 39.21 -11.53 16.49
C ARG A 109 38.89 -12.90 17.05
N ARG A 110 38.29 -12.96 18.26
CA ARG A 110 37.93 -14.21 18.91
C ARG A 110 36.56 -14.11 19.54
N MET A 111 35.78 -15.16 19.36
CA MET A 111 34.49 -15.34 20.03
C MET A 111 34.36 -16.77 20.49
N GLU A 112 34.18 -16.98 21.80
CA GLU A 112 33.97 -18.26 22.39
C GLU A 112 32.60 -18.33 23.07
N ILE A 113 31.85 -19.42 22.84
CA ILE A 113 30.52 -19.62 23.40
C ILE A 113 30.52 -20.97 24.09
N ARG A 114 30.42 -20.96 25.43
CA ARG A 114 30.49 -22.16 26.27
C ARG A 114 29.16 -22.48 26.92
N GLY A 115 28.90 -23.76 27.25
CA GLY A 115 27.72 -24.23 27.96
C GLY A 115 26.57 -24.66 27.04
N LEU A 116 26.88 -25.07 25.81
CA LEU A 116 25.94 -25.68 24.89
C LEU A 116 26.05 -27.19 24.78
N ASP A 117 26.97 -27.81 25.55
CA ASP A 117 27.33 -29.23 25.48
C ASP A 117 26.15 -30.15 25.81
N SER A 118 25.20 -29.68 26.61
CA SER A 118 24.00 -30.44 26.99
C SER A 118 22.89 -30.46 25.91
N LEU A 119 23.07 -29.73 24.79
CA LEU A 119 22.07 -29.68 23.73
C LEU A 119 22.26 -30.84 22.74
N PRO A 120 21.17 -31.44 22.23
CA PRO A 120 21.24 -32.46 21.18
C PRO A 120 21.84 -31.94 19.86
N ASP A 121 21.62 -30.67 19.49
CA ASP A 121 22.14 -30.03 18.29
C ASP A 121 22.60 -28.59 18.58
N PRO A 122 23.82 -28.42 19.12
CA PRO A 122 24.40 -27.09 19.37
C PRO A 122 24.61 -26.28 18.08
N ALA A 123 24.97 -26.97 16.99
CA ALA A 123 25.28 -26.30 15.72
C ALA A 123 24.10 -25.48 15.16
N SER A 124 22.87 -25.97 15.36
CA SER A 124 21.67 -25.25 14.91
C SER A 124 21.38 -23.94 15.67
N VAL A 125 21.87 -23.87 16.94
CA VAL A 125 21.75 -22.64 17.74
C VAL A 125 22.75 -21.58 17.24
N LEU A 126 23.93 -22.03 16.77
CA LEU A 126 25.02 -21.16 16.31
C LEU A 126 24.93 -20.71 14.85
N ARG A 127 23.95 -21.19 14.09
CA ARG A 127 23.79 -20.77 12.67
C ARG A 127 23.43 -19.30 12.55
N ASN A 128 24.03 -18.62 11.56
CA ASN A 128 23.66 -17.24 11.17
C ASN A 128 23.56 -16.26 12.36
N LEU A 129 24.63 -16.20 13.15
CA LEU A 129 24.75 -15.25 14.26
C LEU A 129 24.88 -13.81 13.75
N PRO A 130 24.32 -12.80 14.47
CA PRO A 130 24.37 -11.39 14.07
C PRO A 130 25.76 -10.75 14.15
N LEU A 131 26.69 -11.37 14.88
CA LEU A 131 28.09 -10.96 14.99
C LEU A 131 28.97 -12.19 14.79
N ARG A 132 30.03 -12.06 13.98
CA ARG A 132 30.98 -13.15 13.65
C ARG A 132 32.40 -12.67 13.80
N VAL A 133 33.33 -13.62 13.96
CA VAL A 133 34.76 -13.36 13.89
C VAL A 133 35.09 -12.73 12.52
N GLY A 134 35.83 -11.64 12.51
CA GLY A 134 36.13 -10.83 11.34
C GLY A 134 35.20 -9.61 11.12
N ASP A 135 34.03 -9.57 11.77
CA ASP A 135 33.13 -8.40 11.68
C ASP A 135 33.67 -7.21 12.51
N PRO A 136 33.33 -5.96 12.13
CA PRO A 136 33.49 -4.80 13.00
C PRO A 136 32.78 -5.03 14.34
N PHE A 137 33.51 -4.81 15.44
CA PHE A 137 32.99 -5.05 16.79
C PHE A 137 31.94 -4.02 17.17
N ASN A 138 30.68 -4.41 17.10
CA ASN A 138 29.55 -3.57 17.40
C ASN A 138 28.83 -4.09 18.67
N ARG A 139 28.75 -3.23 19.71
CA ARG A 139 28.15 -3.57 21.00
C ARG A 139 26.65 -3.86 20.90
N PHE A 140 25.91 -3.22 19.98
CA PHE A 140 24.52 -3.56 19.71
C PHE A 140 24.41 -4.96 19.10
N LYS A 141 25.27 -5.30 18.13
CA LYS A 141 25.29 -6.67 17.58
C LYS A 141 25.67 -7.72 18.61
N LEU A 142 26.52 -7.39 19.58
CA LEU A 142 26.84 -8.28 20.69
C LEU A 142 25.61 -8.50 21.60
N GLY A 143 24.87 -7.45 21.92
CA GLY A 143 23.58 -7.58 22.60
C GLY A 143 22.58 -8.44 21.83
N GLN A 144 22.40 -8.15 20.54
CA GLN A 144 21.55 -8.95 19.65
C GLN A 144 21.98 -10.41 19.54
N LEU A 145 23.30 -10.69 19.62
CA LEU A 145 23.83 -12.05 19.65
C LEU A 145 23.38 -12.79 20.91
N SER A 146 23.52 -12.16 22.08
CA SER A 146 23.09 -12.75 23.37
C SER A 146 21.58 -12.99 23.37
N ASP A 147 20.78 -12.03 22.91
CA ASP A 147 19.32 -12.15 22.81
C ASP A 147 18.91 -13.25 21.81
N SER A 148 19.58 -13.30 20.65
CA SER A 148 19.32 -14.31 19.62
C SER A 148 19.59 -15.73 20.13
N LEU A 149 20.73 -15.93 20.80
CA LEU A 149 21.06 -17.24 21.42
C LEU A 149 20.02 -17.61 22.48
N GLY A 150 19.70 -16.68 23.38
CA GLY A 150 18.68 -16.90 24.42
C GLY A 150 17.32 -17.26 23.83
N ASN A 151 16.85 -16.52 22.83
CA ASN A 151 15.56 -16.78 22.17
C ASN A 151 15.56 -18.12 21.43
N ARG A 152 16.65 -18.50 20.75
CA ARG A 152 16.76 -19.79 20.06
C ARG A 152 16.71 -21.00 21.06
N LEU A 153 17.26 -20.83 22.25
CA LEU A 153 17.15 -21.81 23.29
C LEU A 153 15.74 -21.89 23.87
N ARG A 154 15.11 -20.74 24.13
CA ARG A 154 13.71 -20.67 24.58
C ARG A 154 12.75 -21.27 23.55
N ASP A 155 13.03 -21.13 22.25
CA ASP A 155 12.24 -21.73 21.18
C ASP A 155 12.40 -23.27 21.11
N ARG A 156 13.42 -23.81 21.79
CA ARG A 156 13.67 -25.28 21.92
C ARG A 156 13.18 -25.87 23.21
N GLY A 157 12.47 -25.11 24.02
CA GLY A 157 11.88 -25.60 25.27
C GLY A 157 12.70 -25.31 26.51
N TYR A 158 13.67 -24.40 26.45
CA TYR A 158 14.50 -23.99 27.59
C TYR A 158 14.12 -22.55 28.05
N PRO A 159 12.98 -22.34 28.74
CA PRO A 159 12.49 -21.00 29.09
C PRO A 159 13.44 -20.26 30.05
N ALA A 160 14.16 -20.97 30.92
CA ALA A 160 15.12 -20.41 31.85
C ALA A 160 16.50 -20.11 31.24
N ALA A 161 16.67 -20.33 29.92
CA ALA A 161 17.94 -20.08 29.25
C ALA A 161 18.44 -18.65 29.41
N ARG A 162 19.68 -18.49 29.82
CA ARG A 162 20.37 -17.19 29.99
C ARG A 162 21.73 -17.22 29.30
N VAL A 163 22.07 -16.08 28.68
CA VAL A 163 23.38 -15.87 28.05
C VAL A 163 24.06 -14.71 28.75
N PHE A 164 25.24 -14.97 29.28
CA PHE A 164 26.03 -13.99 30.01
C PHE A 164 27.30 -13.66 29.23
N LEU A 165 27.67 -12.38 29.23
CA LEU A 165 28.96 -11.93 28.78
C LEU A 165 29.98 -12.26 29.91
N ALA A 166 30.80 -13.28 29.72
CA ALA A 166 31.80 -13.73 30.71
C ALA A 166 33.03 -12.78 30.66
N SER A 167 33.53 -12.49 29.48
CA SER A 167 34.63 -11.54 29.33
C SER A 167 34.50 -10.77 28.01
N ARG A 168 35.08 -9.55 27.98
CA ARG A 168 35.21 -8.72 26.80
C ARG A 168 36.48 -7.91 26.90
N THR A 169 37.45 -8.22 26.08
CA THR A 169 38.71 -7.50 25.97
C THR A 169 38.72 -6.70 24.66
N VAL A 170 39.05 -5.42 24.72
CA VAL A 170 39.21 -4.57 23.56
C VAL A 170 40.62 -3.98 23.61
N ASP A 171 41.42 -4.36 22.64
CA ASP A 171 42.77 -3.81 22.43
C ASP A 171 42.69 -2.70 21.39
N SER A 172 42.82 -1.47 21.86
CA SER A 172 42.76 -0.28 20.99
C SER A 172 44.01 -0.16 20.12
N ALA A 173 45.20 -0.63 20.58
CA ALA A 173 46.45 -0.53 19.82
C ALA A 173 46.41 -1.49 18.61
N ASN A 174 45.93 -2.72 18.81
CA ASN A 174 45.82 -3.71 17.75
C ASN A 174 44.42 -3.71 17.06
N ARG A 175 43.55 -2.76 17.43
CA ARG A 175 42.17 -2.66 16.93
C ARG A 175 41.43 -4.00 16.92
N SER A 176 41.56 -4.77 17.98
CA SER A 176 40.99 -6.08 18.13
C SER A 176 40.07 -6.19 19.34
N ALA A 177 39.06 -7.06 19.23
CA ALA A 177 38.20 -7.42 20.34
C ALA A 177 38.11 -8.95 20.50
N GLU A 178 38.05 -9.38 21.75
CA GLU A 178 37.77 -10.76 22.10
C GLU A 178 36.55 -10.82 23.01
N VAL A 179 35.68 -11.81 22.81
CA VAL A 179 34.41 -11.99 23.54
C VAL A 179 34.23 -13.42 23.95
N ASP A 180 33.97 -13.65 25.25
CA ASP A 180 33.57 -14.92 25.77
C ASP A 180 32.15 -14.87 26.33
N LEU A 181 31.28 -15.75 25.83
CA LEU A 181 29.89 -15.90 26.27
C LEU A 181 29.71 -17.22 27.01
N ARG A 182 28.99 -17.15 28.12
CA ARG A 182 28.57 -18.32 28.88
C ARG A 182 27.06 -18.49 28.76
N VAL A 183 26.64 -19.70 28.37
CA VAL A 183 25.22 -20.08 28.25
C VAL A 183 24.86 -20.98 29.40
N VAL A 184 23.72 -20.72 30.04
CA VAL A 184 23.07 -21.62 31.00
C VAL A 184 21.73 -21.97 30.41
N THR A 185 21.52 -23.21 29.98
CA THR A 185 20.31 -23.65 29.27
C THR A 185 19.10 -23.79 30.20
N GLY A 186 19.28 -24.27 31.41
CA GLY A 186 18.19 -24.68 32.31
C GLY A 186 17.55 -26.01 31.88
N ARG A 187 16.34 -26.27 32.35
CA ARG A 187 15.57 -27.50 32.05
C ARG A 187 14.65 -27.34 30.85
N LEU A 188 14.37 -28.45 30.19
CA LEU A 188 13.34 -28.56 29.18
C LEU A 188 11.96 -28.50 29.84
N MET A 189 11.05 -27.62 29.41
CA MET A 189 9.76 -27.42 30.07
C MET A 189 8.60 -27.37 29.05
N VAL A 190 7.40 -27.69 29.53
CA VAL A 190 6.15 -27.57 28.82
C VAL A 190 5.38 -26.31 29.26
N VAL A 191 4.38 -25.87 28.48
CA VAL A 191 3.46 -24.80 28.87
C VAL A 191 2.56 -25.31 30.00
N GLY A 192 2.50 -24.58 31.11
CA GLY A 192 1.64 -24.85 32.26
C GLY A 192 0.29 -24.17 32.19
N GLU A 193 -0.20 -23.70 33.33
CA GLU A 193 -1.44 -22.96 33.47
C GLU A 193 -1.36 -21.62 32.74
N ILE A 194 -2.45 -21.21 32.09
CA ILE A 194 -2.59 -19.92 31.39
C ILE A 194 -3.61 -19.08 32.14
N GLN A 195 -3.14 -17.97 32.72
CA GLN A 195 -4.00 -16.96 33.36
C GLN A 195 -4.24 -15.79 32.43
N VAL A 196 -5.49 -15.29 32.37
CA VAL A 196 -5.89 -14.12 31.58
C VAL A 196 -6.34 -13.02 32.51
N GLU A 197 -5.70 -11.84 32.41
CA GLU A 197 -6.02 -10.62 33.15
C GLU A 197 -6.57 -9.55 32.21
N GLY A 198 -7.55 -8.78 32.67
CA GLY A 198 -8.15 -7.65 31.92
C GLY A 198 -9.24 -8.09 30.93
N ALA A 199 -9.59 -9.36 30.87
CA ALA A 199 -10.79 -9.82 30.15
C ALA A 199 -12.06 -9.31 30.87
N ARG A 200 -13.09 -8.97 30.10
CA ARG A 200 -14.35 -8.41 30.59
C ARG A 200 -15.18 -9.44 31.36
N ASP A 201 -15.19 -10.66 30.85
CA ASP A 201 -15.95 -11.77 31.41
C ASP A 201 -15.27 -13.12 31.00
N ARG A 202 -15.88 -14.23 31.42
CA ARG A 202 -15.39 -15.58 31.09
C ARG A 202 -15.44 -15.86 29.57
N GLY A 203 -16.41 -15.29 28.84
CA GLY A 203 -16.49 -15.45 27.39
C GLY A 203 -15.34 -14.74 26.68
N ASP A 204 -14.96 -13.55 27.15
CA ASP A 204 -13.80 -12.80 26.62
C ASP A 204 -12.48 -13.56 26.94
N SER A 205 -12.35 -14.16 28.12
CA SER A 205 -11.18 -15.02 28.45
C SER A 205 -11.07 -16.24 27.53
N LEU A 206 -12.16 -16.91 27.21
CA LEU A 206 -12.19 -18.00 26.23
C LEU A 206 -11.83 -17.53 24.82
N LEU A 207 -12.31 -16.35 24.46
CA LEU A 207 -11.97 -15.72 23.19
C LEU A 207 -10.47 -15.41 23.09
N VAL A 208 -9.85 -14.86 24.13
CA VAL A 208 -8.41 -14.67 24.21
C VAL A 208 -7.69 -16.00 23.95
N GLY A 209 -8.14 -17.08 24.58
CA GLY A 209 -7.61 -18.43 24.40
C GLY A 209 -7.58 -18.91 22.94
N SER A 210 -8.60 -18.53 22.15
CA SER A 210 -8.70 -18.91 20.73
C SER A 210 -7.62 -18.30 19.83
N PHE A 211 -6.99 -17.19 20.24
CA PHE A 211 -5.89 -16.53 19.52
C PHE A 211 -4.51 -17.05 19.89
N LEU A 212 -4.41 -17.93 20.87
CA LEU A 212 -3.12 -18.45 21.31
C LEU A 212 -2.55 -19.44 20.29
N SER A 213 -1.24 -19.40 20.13
CA SER A 213 -0.47 -20.34 19.31
C SER A 213 0.06 -21.53 20.11
N THR A 214 -0.27 -21.59 21.39
CA THR A 214 0.13 -22.67 22.31
C THR A 214 -1.03 -23.05 23.24
N THR A 215 -0.93 -24.22 23.85
CA THR A 215 -1.89 -24.73 24.84
C THR A 215 -1.13 -25.42 25.98
N PRO A 216 -1.72 -25.57 27.18
CA PRO A 216 -1.12 -26.33 28.26
C PRO A 216 -0.65 -27.72 27.81
N GLY A 217 0.49 -28.18 28.31
CA GLY A 217 1.10 -29.47 28.00
C GLY A 217 1.97 -29.51 26.74
N ARG A 218 1.93 -28.49 25.88
CA ARG A 218 2.83 -28.42 24.73
C ARG A 218 4.23 -27.96 25.10
N PRO A 219 5.29 -28.41 24.39
CA PRO A 219 6.64 -27.90 24.59
C PRO A 219 6.68 -26.38 24.53
N PHE A 220 7.35 -25.75 25.49
CA PHE A 220 7.46 -24.29 25.52
C PHE A 220 8.23 -23.77 24.30
N ARG A 221 7.74 -22.69 23.70
CA ARG A 221 8.42 -21.97 22.62
C ARG A 221 8.16 -20.46 22.77
N GLN A 222 9.22 -19.69 22.90
CA GLN A 222 9.12 -18.23 22.98
C GLN A 222 8.42 -17.62 21.76
N ALA A 223 8.67 -18.18 20.57
CA ALA A 223 8.02 -17.76 19.33
C ALA A 223 6.49 -17.93 19.36
N ASP A 224 5.96 -18.89 20.13
CA ASP A 224 4.51 -19.07 20.26
C ASP A 224 3.88 -17.97 21.11
N LEU A 225 4.59 -17.44 22.11
CA LEU A 225 4.15 -16.29 22.89
C LEU A 225 4.06 -15.05 22.01
N PHE A 226 5.11 -14.75 21.25
CA PHE A 226 5.10 -13.63 20.29
C PHE A 226 4.03 -13.78 19.21
N ARG A 227 3.80 -15.00 18.71
CA ARG A 227 2.72 -15.28 17.77
C ARG A 227 1.35 -15.03 18.39
N SER A 228 1.14 -15.51 19.61
CA SER A 228 -0.11 -15.30 20.35
C SER A 228 -0.38 -13.82 20.60
N GLN A 229 0.61 -13.08 21.07
CA GLN A 229 0.51 -11.62 21.26
C GLN A 229 0.16 -10.92 19.95
N ARG A 230 0.80 -11.29 18.86
CA ARG A 230 0.50 -10.74 17.52
C ARG A 230 -0.90 -11.08 17.05
N ASN A 231 -1.36 -12.31 17.23
CA ASN A 231 -2.70 -12.73 16.85
C ASN A 231 -3.77 -11.91 17.59
N LEU A 232 -3.57 -11.70 18.90
CA LEU A 232 -4.43 -10.83 19.72
C LEU A 232 -4.43 -9.38 19.23
N ALA A 233 -3.26 -8.83 18.89
CA ALA A 233 -3.15 -7.48 18.33
C ALA A 233 -3.85 -7.35 16.96
N LEU A 234 -3.72 -8.35 16.08
CA LEU A 234 -4.33 -8.37 14.75
C LEU A 234 -5.83 -8.65 14.78
N SER A 235 -6.36 -9.17 15.88
CA SER A 235 -7.82 -9.39 16.02
C SER A 235 -8.62 -8.10 15.98
N ASP A 236 -7.98 -6.95 16.23
CA ASP A 236 -8.60 -5.61 16.39
C ASP A 236 -9.59 -5.51 17.56
N LEU A 237 -9.58 -6.49 18.47
CA LEU A 237 -10.45 -6.49 19.66
C LEU A 237 -9.81 -5.80 20.87
N TYR A 238 -8.48 -5.87 20.95
CA TYR A 238 -7.70 -5.39 22.08
C TYR A 238 -6.80 -4.23 21.67
N ARG A 239 -6.79 -3.16 22.49
CA ARG A 239 -5.87 -2.03 22.31
C ARG A 239 -4.44 -2.38 22.71
N PHE A 240 -4.31 -3.27 23.67
CA PHE A 240 -3.06 -3.79 24.17
C PHE A 240 -3.23 -5.29 24.48
N ALA A 241 -2.22 -6.06 24.15
CA ALA A 241 -2.10 -7.46 24.54
C ALA A 241 -0.64 -7.80 24.81
N SER A 242 -0.35 -8.49 25.92
CA SER A 242 0.93 -9.12 26.16
C SER A 242 0.72 -10.58 26.53
N VAL A 243 1.67 -11.43 26.16
CA VAL A 243 1.71 -12.86 26.47
C VAL A 243 3.09 -13.16 27.01
N ASP A 244 3.18 -13.30 28.32
CA ASP A 244 4.44 -13.38 29.05
C ASP A 244 4.48 -14.63 29.92
N ILE A 245 5.69 -15.03 30.36
CA ILE A 245 5.87 -15.98 31.46
C ILE A 245 5.43 -15.29 32.76
N ASP A 246 4.60 -15.94 33.55
CA ASP A 246 4.24 -15.44 34.88
C ASP A 246 5.45 -15.55 35.81
N SER A 247 6.18 -14.43 35.93
CA SER A 247 7.42 -14.42 36.74
C SER A 247 7.21 -14.68 38.23
N ALA A 248 5.99 -14.42 38.75
CA ALA A 248 5.66 -14.63 40.14
C ALA A 248 5.50 -16.14 40.48
N ARG A 249 5.01 -16.92 39.52
CA ARG A 249 4.78 -18.36 39.67
C ARG A 249 5.81 -19.22 38.94
N PHE A 250 6.70 -18.61 38.17
CA PHE A 250 7.72 -19.33 37.41
C PHE A 250 8.82 -19.89 38.32
N SER A 251 9.06 -21.22 38.26
CA SER A 251 10.18 -21.87 38.89
C SER A 251 11.18 -22.38 37.84
N PRO A 252 12.47 -21.98 37.90
CA PRO A 252 13.50 -22.48 36.97
C PRO A 252 13.76 -23.99 37.09
N THR A 253 13.37 -24.59 38.21
CA THR A 253 13.53 -26.02 38.48
C THR A 253 12.26 -26.83 38.23
N GLY A 254 11.14 -26.18 37.90
CA GLY A 254 9.88 -26.81 37.56
C GLY A 254 9.88 -27.49 36.19
N ASP A 255 8.81 -28.19 35.87
CA ASP A 255 8.63 -28.88 34.59
C ASP A 255 7.66 -28.15 33.66
N ALA A 256 6.91 -27.16 34.20
CA ALA A 256 5.92 -26.39 33.46
C ALA A 256 6.10 -24.88 33.64
N VAL A 257 5.80 -24.14 32.59
CA VAL A 257 5.89 -22.65 32.49
C VAL A 257 4.51 -22.05 32.64
N PRO A 258 4.18 -21.39 33.75
CA PRO A 258 2.93 -20.64 33.86
C PRO A 258 2.96 -19.42 32.93
N LEU A 259 1.87 -19.16 32.22
CA LEU A 259 1.73 -18.01 31.32
C LEU A 259 0.74 -17.01 31.89
N LEU A 260 1.05 -15.74 31.74
CA LEU A 260 0.20 -14.61 32.07
C LEU A 260 -0.10 -13.80 30.81
N ILE A 261 -1.37 -13.70 30.48
CA ILE A 261 -1.86 -12.92 29.36
C ILE A 261 -2.56 -11.69 29.91
N ARG A 262 -2.08 -10.51 29.54
CA ARG A 262 -2.73 -9.25 29.89
C ARG A 262 -3.34 -8.63 28.63
N VAL A 263 -4.63 -8.33 28.69
CA VAL A 263 -5.34 -7.67 27.60
C VAL A 263 -6.03 -6.41 28.10
N VAL A 264 -6.06 -5.40 27.24
CA VAL A 264 -6.87 -4.20 27.43
C VAL A 264 -7.83 -4.09 26.26
N PRO A 265 -9.13 -4.27 26.47
CA PRO A 265 -10.11 -4.17 25.38
C PRO A 265 -10.03 -2.83 24.65
N GLY A 266 -10.17 -2.86 23.34
CA GLY A 266 -10.26 -1.67 22.50
C GLY A 266 -11.60 -0.93 22.70
N PRO A 267 -11.71 0.32 22.20
CA PRO A 267 -12.97 1.05 22.21
C PRO A 267 -14.02 0.25 21.44
N GLN A 268 -15.22 0.10 22.02
CA GLN A 268 -16.27 -0.71 21.42
C GLN A 268 -16.72 -0.17 20.07
N GLN A 269 -16.71 1.14 19.91
CA GLN A 269 -17.14 1.82 18.69
C GLN A 269 -16.03 2.73 18.17
N ARG A 270 -15.90 2.79 16.86
CA ARG A 270 -15.01 3.72 16.15
C ARG A 270 -15.75 4.29 14.95
N VAL A 271 -15.79 5.60 14.87
CA VAL A 271 -16.28 6.33 13.70
C VAL A 271 -15.08 6.94 12.98
N SER A 272 -15.09 6.91 11.66
CA SER A 272 -14.09 7.54 10.81
C SER A 272 -14.78 8.25 9.65
N GLY A 273 -14.20 9.35 9.20
CA GLY A 273 -14.66 10.09 8.03
C GLY A 273 -13.48 10.63 7.24
N SER A 274 -13.64 10.75 5.95
CA SER A 274 -12.65 11.37 5.07
C SER A 274 -13.32 12.18 3.97
N LEU A 275 -12.65 13.24 3.55
CA LEU A 275 -12.99 14.05 2.37
C LEU A 275 -11.78 14.05 1.44
N GLY A 276 -12.03 14.05 0.14
CA GLY A 276 -10.99 14.05 -0.87
C GLY A 276 -11.42 14.69 -2.16
N PHE A 277 -10.44 14.90 -3.03
CA PHE A 277 -10.62 15.45 -4.36
C PHE A 277 -9.75 14.70 -5.37
N GLY A 278 -10.27 14.49 -6.56
CA GLY A 278 -9.53 13.91 -7.68
C GLY A 278 -10.05 14.46 -9.01
N THR A 279 -9.20 14.47 -10.03
CA THR A 279 -9.57 14.99 -11.36
C THR A 279 -10.62 14.14 -12.08
N ASP A 280 -10.72 12.85 -11.75
CA ASP A 280 -11.60 11.89 -12.42
C ASP A 280 -12.92 11.63 -11.66
N ASP A 281 -13.00 12.05 -10.39
CA ASP A 281 -14.18 11.86 -9.54
C ASP A 281 -14.62 13.11 -8.75
N CYS A 282 -13.95 14.23 -8.96
CA CYS A 282 -14.19 15.52 -8.30
C CYS A 282 -14.16 15.38 -6.76
N PHE A 283 -15.20 15.81 -6.07
CA PHE A 283 -15.28 15.68 -4.61
C PHE A 283 -15.80 14.31 -4.20
N ARG A 284 -15.17 13.76 -3.18
CA ARG A 284 -15.54 12.49 -2.58
C ARG A 284 -15.53 12.56 -1.07
N GLY A 285 -16.42 11.79 -0.45
CA GLY A 285 -16.47 11.63 1.00
C GLY A 285 -16.63 10.17 1.37
N SER A 286 -16.14 9.80 2.54
CA SER A 286 -16.44 8.49 3.13
C SER A 286 -16.72 8.60 4.61
N ALA A 287 -17.58 7.73 5.10
CA ALA A 287 -17.86 7.53 6.52
C ALA A 287 -17.77 6.04 6.83
N GLY A 288 -17.24 5.70 7.98
CA GLY A 288 -17.12 4.33 8.45
C GLY A 288 -17.45 4.22 9.94
N TRP A 289 -18.12 3.15 10.30
CA TRP A 289 -18.41 2.78 11.68
C TRP A 289 -17.98 1.34 11.93
N ILE A 290 -17.28 1.11 13.03
CA ILE A 290 -16.82 -0.20 13.47
C ILE A 290 -17.35 -0.43 14.89
N GLY A 291 -18.15 -1.48 15.06
CA GLY A 291 -18.61 -1.98 16.34
C GLY A 291 -17.89 -3.27 16.73
N ARG A 292 -16.96 -3.18 17.70
CA ARG A 292 -16.22 -4.34 18.17
C ARG A 292 -17.02 -5.13 19.17
N ASN A 293 -17.05 -6.45 18.99
CA ASN A 293 -17.84 -7.40 19.79
C ASN A 293 -19.35 -7.08 19.81
N ALA A 294 -19.86 -6.39 18.79
CA ALA A 294 -21.26 -5.93 18.71
C ALA A 294 -22.27 -7.09 18.73
N LEU A 295 -21.89 -8.26 18.21
CA LEU A 295 -22.71 -9.48 18.17
C LEU A 295 -22.17 -10.58 19.11
N GLY A 296 -21.31 -10.22 20.08
CA GLY A 296 -20.66 -11.16 20.97
C GLY A 296 -19.59 -12.01 20.28
N ARG A 297 -18.87 -12.84 21.03
CA ARG A 297 -17.83 -13.77 20.57
C ARG A 297 -16.74 -13.11 19.71
N GLY A 298 -16.41 -11.84 19.96
CA GLY A 298 -15.41 -11.09 19.23
C GLY A 298 -15.78 -10.72 17.80
N ARG A 299 -17.06 -10.79 17.42
CA ARG A 299 -17.53 -10.37 16.09
C ARG A 299 -17.47 -8.87 15.96
N ILE A 300 -16.94 -8.42 14.83
CA ILE A 300 -16.79 -7.01 14.51
C ILE A 300 -17.75 -6.68 13.39
N LEU A 301 -18.65 -5.73 13.65
CA LEU A 301 -19.56 -5.19 12.64
C LEU A 301 -18.93 -3.93 12.03
N GLU A 302 -18.72 -3.96 10.73
CA GLU A 302 -18.11 -2.89 9.96
C GLU A 302 -19.15 -2.36 8.96
N THR A 303 -19.48 -1.08 9.05
CA THR A 303 -20.36 -0.42 8.10
C THR A 303 -19.63 0.75 7.48
N SER A 304 -19.68 0.88 6.16
CA SER A 304 -19.05 1.97 5.44
C SER A 304 -19.95 2.53 4.35
N ALA A 305 -19.82 3.83 4.16
CA ALA A 305 -20.44 4.57 3.07
C ALA A 305 -19.36 5.39 2.37
N ARG A 306 -19.32 5.31 1.05
CA ARG A 306 -18.45 6.15 0.20
C ARG A 306 -19.29 6.80 -0.89
N LEU A 307 -19.07 8.07 -1.09
CA LEU A 307 -19.74 8.87 -2.12
C LEU A 307 -18.66 9.56 -2.95
N SER A 308 -18.85 9.66 -4.26
CA SER A 308 -18.00 10.47 -5.14
C SER A 308 -18.80 11.12 -6.26
N LYS A 309 -18.17 12.00 -7.03
CA LYS A 309 -18.82 12.91 -7.99
C LYS A 309 -19.82 13.85 -7.32
N LEU A 310 -19.53 14.21 -6.05
CA LEU A 310 -20.35 15.16 -5.31
C LEU A 310 -20.28 16.55 -5.98
N GLY A 311 -21.45 17.16 -6.14
CA GLY A 311 -21.61 18.46 -6.79
C GLY A 311 -21.65 18.42 -8.32
N VAL A 312 -21.53 17.20 -8.91
CA VAL A 312 -21.59 16.98 -10.37
C VAL A 312 -22.70 16.01 -10.74
N GLY A 313 -22.78 14.86 -10.07
CA GLY A 313 -23.78 13.84 -10.34
C GLY A 313 -25.08 14.05 -9.57
N GLN A 314 -26.23 13.72 -10.18
CA GLN A 314 -27.53 13.75 -9.53
C GLN A 314 -27.57 12.75 -8.33
N PRO A 315 -28.20 13.08 -7.21
CA PRO A 315 -28.98 14.29 -6.92
C PRO A 315 -28.16 15.48 -6.37
N THR A 316 -26.83 15.36 -6.30
CA THR A 316 -25.94 16.38 -5.70
C THR A 316 -25.41 17.42 -6.70
N ASP A 317 -25.91 17.44 -7.91
CA ASP A 317 -25.46 18.37 -8.94
C ASP A 317 -25.81 19.83 -8.58
N ILE A 318 -24.75 20.63 -8.40
CA ILE A 318 -24.81 22.09 -8.18
C ILE A 318 -24.05 22.86 -9.27
N GLY A 319 -23.84 22.23 -10.43
CA GLY A 319 -23.16 22.83 -11.58
C GLY A 319 -21.64 22.83 -11.50
N LEU A 320 -21.00 22.10 -10.57
CA LEU A 320 -19.54 22.07 -10.45
C LEU A 320 -18.83 21.49 -11.67
N ALA A 321 -19.49 20.72 -12.52
CA ALA A 321 -18.95 20.29 -13.80
C ALA A 321 -18.58 21.46 -14.71
N SER A 322 -19.19 22.63 -14.54
CA SER A 322 -18.83 23.85 -15.28
C SER A 322 -17.63 24.60 -14.71
N SER A 323 -17.22 24.28 -13.47
CA SER A 323 -16.06 24.87 -12.84
C SER A 323 -14.74 24.33 -13.42
N PHE A 324 -13.67 25.09 -13.32
CA PHE A 324 -12.32 24.67 -13.69
C PHE A 324 -11.90 23.35 -12.98
N LEU A 325 -12.31 23.15 -11.73
CA LEU A 325 -11.92 22.01 -10.91
C LEU A 325 -12.48 20.67 -11.41
N CYS A 326 -13.73 20.65 -11.90
CA CYS A 326 -14.44 19.42 -12.27
C CYS A 326 -14.80 19.35 -13.76
N SER A 327 -14.26 20.24 -14.60
CA SER A 327 -14.60 20.36 -16.02
C SER A 327 -14.35 19.09 -16.84
N ARG A 328 -13.41 18.23 -16.43
CA ARG A 328 -13.17 16.93 -17.08
C ARG A 328 -14.40 16.03 -17.05
N LEU A 329 -15.21 16.10 -16.00
CA LEU A 329 -16.41 15.28 -15.85
C LEU A 329 -17.52 15.60 -16.86
N LYS A 330 -17.49 16.77 -17.53
CA LYS A 330 -18.38 17.05 -18.68
C LYS A 330 -18.18 16.06 -19.84
N GLN A 331 -17.00 15.48 -19.95
CA GLN A 331 -16.64 14.55 -21.01
C GLN A 331 -17.06 13.10 -20.70
N ASP A 332 -17.59 12.84 -19.50
CA ASP A 332 -18.07 11.54 -19.05
C ASP A 332 -19.59 11.52 -19.02
N SER A 333 -20.21 11.38 -20.18
CA SER A 333 -21.67 11.42 -20.33
C SER A 333 -22.39 10.27 -19.63
N ILE A 334 -21.73 9.11 -19.48
CA ILE A 334 -22.29 7.90 -18.86
C ILE A 334 -22.09 7.94 -17.34
N GLY A 335 -20.86 8.13 -16.92
CA GLY A 335 -20.48 7.96 -15.52
C GLY A 335 -20.71 9.20 -14.65
N SER A 336 -20.94 10.39 -15.24
CA SER A 336 -21.09 11.64 -14.48
C SER A 336 -22.51 12.13 -14.31
N SER A 337 -23.48 11.47 -14.95
CA SER A 337 -24.91 11.80 -14.80
C SER A 337 -25.43 11.53 -13.39
N ARG A 338 -24.82 10.59 -12.66
CA ARG A 338 -25.24 10.20 -11.31
C ARG A 338 -24.05 10.23 -10.35
N MET A 339 -24.32 10.56 -9.09
CA MET A 339 -23.37 10.44 -7.99
C MET A 339 -23.04 8.95 -7.75
N ASN A 340 -21.76 8.62 -7.69
CA ASN A 340 -21.34 7.29 -7.28
C ASN A 340 -21.57 7.09 -5.77
N TYR A 341 -22.00 5.89 -5.39
CA TYR A 341 -22.10 5.48 -4.00
C TYR A 341 -21.64 4.03 -3.83
N SER A 342 -21.11 3.73 -2.65
CA SER A 342 -20.83 2.36 -2.22
C SER A 342 -21.16 2.26 -0.75
N LEU A 343 -22.20 1.50 -0.43
CA LEU A 343 -22.67 1.21 0.92
C LEU A 343 -22.35 -0.24 1.23
N SER A 344 -21.75 -0.53 2.36
CA SER A 344 -21.49 -1.90 2.79
C SER A 344 -21.65 -2.06 4.29
N SER A 345 -22.15 -3.24 4.69
CA SER A 345 -22.20 -3.67 6.08
C SER A 345 -21.74 -5.12 6.15
N ALA A 346 -20.76 -5.41 7.00
CA ALA A 346 -20.14 -6.73 7.08
C ALA A 346 -19.86 -7.12 8.53
N VAL A 347 -20.00 -8.40 8.83
CA VAL A 347 -19.59 -9.02 10.09
C VAL A 347 -18.31 -9.78 9.87
N ARG A 348 -17.26 -9.39 10.57
CA ARG A 348 -15.98 -10.07 10.57
C ARG A 348 -15.81 -10.90 11.84
N GLN A 349 -15.55 -12.18 11.69
CA GLN A 349 -15.18 -13.10 12.76
C GLN A 349 -13.68 -13.35 12.70
N PRO A 350 -12.86 -12.71 13.54
CA PRO A 350 -11.45 -13.07 13.66
C PRO A 350 -11.30 -14.44 14.35
N GLY A 351 -10.24 -15.17 14.01
CA GLY A 351 -9.96 -16.48 14.59
C GLY A 351 -10.88 -17.63 14.12
N PHE A 352 -11.51 -17.55 12.95
CA PHE A 352 -12.57 -18.48 12.52
C PHE A 352 -12.08 -19.91 12.31
N PHE A 353 -11.03 -20.15 11.53
CA PHE A 353 -10.42 -21.48 11.33
C PHE A 353 -9.00 -21.54 11.95
N GLY A 354 -8.79 -20.79 13.02
CA GLY A 354 -7.50 -20.67 13.68
C GLY A 354 -7.09 -19.21 13.86
N PRO A 355 -6.08 -18.97 14.70
CA PRO A 355 -5.77 -17.62 15.20
C PRO A 355 -5.33 -16.62 14.15
N ARG A 356 -5.00 -17.06 12.93
CA ARG A 356 -4.54 -16.22 11.82
C ARG A 356 -5.57 -16.03 10.72
N THR A 357 -6.74 -16.66 10.84
CA THR A 357 -7.77 -16.63 9.81
C THR A 357 -8.95 -15.80 10.27
N SER A 358 -9.44 -14.93 9.44
CA SER A 358 -10.70 -14.20 9.65
C SER A 358 -11.70 -14.52 8.54
N LEU A 359 -12.96 -14.62 8.90
CA LEU A 359 -14.07 -14.75 7.97
C LEU A 359 -14.92 -13.49 8.03
N THR A 360 -15.22 -12.91 6.88
CA THR A 360 -16.09 -11.72 6.74
C THR A 360 -17.27 -12.06 5.86
N VAL A 361 -18.46 -11.80 6.36
CA VAL A 361 -19.72 -11.94 5.63
C VAL A 361 -20.37 -10.57 5.55
N GLY A 362 -20.70 -10.09 4.36
CA GLY A 362 -21.24 -8.75 4.19
C GLY A 362 -22.30 -8.65 3.11
N ALA A 363 -23.04 -7.56 3.17
CA ALA A 363 -23.95 -7.10 2.13
C ALA A 363 -23.48 -5.72 1.62
N PHE A 364 -23.73 -5.45 0.36
CA PHE A 364 -23.35 -4.19 -0.26
C PHE A 364 -24.39 -3.73 -1.28
N ALA A 365 -24.44 -2.43 -1.47
CA ALA A 365 -25.19 -1.77 -2.55
C ALA A 365 -24.29 -0.65 -3.12
N GLU A 366 -24.12 -0.64 -4.42
CA GLU A 366 -23.20 0.29 -5.04
C GLU A 366 -23.70 0.78 -6.41
N LEU A 367 -23.33 2.01 -6.74
CA LEU A 367 -23.25 2.54 -8.10
C LEU A 367 -21.84 3.06 -8.28
N VAL A 368 -21.07 2.39 -9.13
CA VAL A 368 -19.67 2.71 -9.43
C VAL A 368 -19.54 2.93 -10.93
N SER A 369 -18.84 3.99 -11.30
CA SER A 369 -18.57 4.27 -12.71
C SER A 369 -17.07 4.37 -12.96
N GLU A 370 -16.66 3.91 -14.12
CA GLU A 370 -15.33 4.09 -14.69
C GLU A 370 -15.38 5.21 -15.73
N PHE A 371 -14.48 6.18 -15.65
CA PHE A 371 -14.49 7.40 -16.45
C PHE A 371 -14.57 7.09 -17.96
N ARG A 372 -15.62 7.57 -18.62
CA ARG A 372 -15.95 7.38 -20.04
C ARG A 372 -16.17 5.93 -20.49
N VAL A 373 -16.31 4.99 -19.58
CA VAL A 373 -16.39 3.57 -19.94
C VAL A 373 -17.76 3.01 -19.58
N TYR A 374 -18.08 2.93 -18.29
CA TYR A 374 -19.34 2.34 -17.83
C TYR A 374 -19.79 2.95 -16.49
N ALA A 375 -21.05 2.72 -16.18
CA ALA A 375 -21.64 2.88 -14.85
C ALA A 375 -22.33 1.58 -14.47
N ARG A 376 -21.96 0.98 -13.30
CA ARG A 376 -22.54 -0.27 -12.79
C ARG A 376 -23.29 -0.01 -11.52
N GLN A 377 -24.56 -0.41 -11.49
CA GLN A 377 -25.36 -0.47 -10.29
C GLN A 377 -25.52 -1.94 -9.86
N SER A 378 -25.18 -2.26 -8.63
CA SER A 378 -25.31 -3.64 -8.11
C SER A 378 -25.64 -3.67 -6.63
N LEU A 379 -26.36 -4.75 -6.25
CA LEU A 379 -26.66 -5.13 -4.88
C LEU A 379 -26.19 -6.57 -4.69
N GLY A 380 -25.62 -6.90 -3.53
CA GLY A 380 -25.13 -8.25 -3.36
C GLY A 380 -24.64 -8.61 -1.97
N LEU A 381 -24.14 -9.84 -1.88
CA LEU A 381 -23.54 -10.44 -0.70
C LEU A 381 -22.07 -10.78 -0.98
N SER A 382 -21.25 -10.76 0.06
CA SER A 382 -19.85 -11.14 -0.01
C SER A 382 -19.46 -12.05 1.15
N LEU A 383 -18.61 -13.02 0.87
CA LEU A 383 -17.97 -13.90 1.83
C LEU A 383 -16.46 -13.84 1.57
N VAL A 384 -15.66 -13.47 2.56
CA VAL A 384 -14.22 -13.31 2.40
C VAL A 384 -13.51 -13.98 3.55
N ALA A 385 -12.63 -14.94 3.23
CA ALA A 385 -11.70 -15.55 4.17
C ALA A 385 -10.30 -14.97 3.92
N THR A 386 -9.67 -14.43 4.97
CA THR A 386 -8.31 -13.91 4.93
C THR A 386 -7.45 -14.67 5.92
N THR A 387 -6.31 -15.19 5.49
CA THR A 387 -5.35 -15.88 6.34
C THR A 387 -3.93 -15.41 6.06
N GLU A 388 -3.01 -15.60 7.01
CA GLU A 388 -1.58 -15.34 6.80
C GLU A 388 -0.80 -16.64 6.67
N ILE A 389 0.00 -16.73 5.60
CA ILE A 389 0.89 -17.87 5.35
C ILE A 389 2.34 -17.47 5.64
N GLY A 390 3.12 -18.37 6.24
CA GLY A 390 4.55 -18.20 6.49
C GLY A 390 4.89 -16.92 7.25
N ALA A 391 5.81 -16.14 6.71
CA ALA A 391 6.31 -14.90 7.31
C ALA A 391 5.46 -13.68 6.93
N ARG A 392 4.17 -13.68 7.26
CA ARG A 392 3.25 -12.53 7.11
C ARG A 392 2.83 -12.24 5.66
N ILE A 393 2.52 -13.28 4.90
CA ILE A 393 1.98 -13.14 3.55
C ILE A 393 0.47 -13.33 3.64
N PRO A 394 -0.35 -12.28 3.51
CA PRO A 394 -1.81 -12.40 3.48
C PRO A 394 -2.27 -13.09 2.20
N VAL A 395 -3.16 -14.06 2.37
CA VAL A 395 -3.90 -14.75 1.31
C VAL A 395 -5.37 -14.52 1.56
N THR A 396 -6.09 -14.14 0.54
CA THR A 396 -7.52 -13.85 0.59
C THR A 396 -8.25 -14.74 -0.41
N ILE A 397 -9.32 -15.40 0.03
CA ILE A 397 -10.27 -16.11 -0.83
C ILE A 397 -11.62 -15.45 -0.62
N GLY A 398 -12.24 -15.01 -1.70
CA GLY A 398 -13.51 -14.30 -1.67
C GLY A 398 -14.54 -14.92 -2.59
N TYR A 399 -15.79 -14.85 -2.19
CA TYR A 399 -16.95 -15.10 -3.03
C TYR A 399 -17.87 -13.87 -2.96
N ARG A 400 -18.28 -13.37 -4.13
CA ARG A 400 -19.18 -12.22 -4.27
C ARG A 400 -20.34 -12.59 -5.18
N LEU A 401 -21.53 -12.56 -4.66
CA LEU A 401 -22.77 -12.73 -5.41
C LEU A 401 -23.45 -11.37 -5.54
N SER A 402 -23.68 -10.93 -6.76
CA SER A 402 -24.34 -9.65 -7.05
C SER A 402 -25.42 -9.80 -8.09
N HIS A 403 -26.44 -8.96 -7.98
CA HIS A 403 -27.44 -8.72 -9.00
C HIS A 403 -27.39 -7.26 -9.39
N GLY A 404 -27.22 -6.98 -10.68
CA GLY A 404 -27.00 -5.60 -11.12
C GLY A 404 -27.03 -5.44 -12.63
N GLN A 405 -26.90 -4.21 -13.06
CA GLN A 405 -26.83 -3.81 -14.46
C GLN A 405 -25.63 -2.92 -14.70
N THR A 406 -25.06 -3.03 -15.91
CA THR A 406 -23.96 -2.19 -16.36
C THR A 406 -24.42 -1.40 -17.57
N ASP A 407 -24.32 -0.08 -17.48
CA ASP A 407 -24.54 0.85 -18.57
C ASP A 407 -23.18 1.30 -19.16
N ALA A 408 -23.04 1.23 -20.45
CA ALA A 408 -21.86 1.64 -21.20
C ALA A 408 -22.31 2.32 -22.50
N ASN A 409 -21.38 2.96 -23.22
CA ASN A 409 -21.69 3.52 -24.52
C ASN A 409 -22.14 2.44 -25.48
N ASP A 410 -23.22 2.67 -26.23
CA ASP A 410 -23.81 1.73 -27.17
C ASP A 410 -22.81 1.22 -28.21
N ALA A 411 -21.90 2.09 -28.63
CA ALA A 411 -20.82 1.71 -29.55
C ALA A 411 -19.83 0.69 -28.96
N ASN A 412 -19.70 0.61 -27.63
CA ASN A 412 -18.88 -0.44 -27.02
C ASN A 412 -19.53 -1.81 -27.22
N PHE A 413 -20.84 -1.90 -27.10
CA PHE A 413 -21.57 -3.15 -27.35
C PHE A 413 -21.57 -3.50 -28.83
N CYS A 414 -21.79 -2.53 -29.72
CA CYS A 414 -21.79 -2.74 -31.17
C CYS A 414 -20.38 -3.16 -31.67
N ALA A 415 -19.35 -2.42 -31.37
CA ALA A 415 -18.00 -2.67 -31.89
C ALA A 415 -17.35 -3.96 -31.39
N TYR A 416 -17.67 -4.35 -30.14
CA TYR A 416 -17.05 -5.54 -29.55
C TYR A 416 -17.87 -6.79 -29.69
N PHE A 417 -19.18 -6.68 -29.62
CA PHE A 417 -20.05 -7.83 -29.51
C PHE A 417 -21.04 -7.92 -30.66
N ASN A 418 -20.82 -7.09 -31.70
CA ASN A 418 -21.73 -7.01 -32.85
C ASN A 418 -23.20 -6.76 -32.46
N ALA A 419 -23.42 -6.25 -31.26
CA ALA A 419 -24.72 -5.91 -30.71
C ALA A 419 -25.05 -4.45 -31.09
N CYS A 420 -25.39 -4.24 -32.37
CA CYS A 420 -25.65 -2.91 -32.92
C CYS A 420 -27.13 -2.53 -32.92
N THR A 421 -28.01 -3.50 -32.76
CA THR A 421 -29.46 -3.25 -32.67
C THR A 421 -29.84 -2.84 -31.25
N ARG A 422 -30.91 -2.07 -31.11
CA ARG A 422 -31.44 -1.67 -29.82
C ARG A 422 -31.79 -2.85 -28.93
N GLY A 423 -32.37 -3.90 -29.51
CA GLY A 423 -32.75 -5.12 -28.78
C GLY A 423 -31.55 -5.85 -28.18
N ASP A 424 -30.47 -6.00 -28.96
CA ASP A 424 -29.23 -6.60 -28.51
C ASP A 424 -28.58 -5.80 -27.37
N ILE A 425 -28.52 -4.45 -27.51
CA ILE A 425 -27.96 -3.55 -26.49
C ILE A 425 -28.76 -3.64 -25.19
N GLU A 426 -30.08 -3.62 -25.26
CA GLU A 426 -30.96 -3.75 -24.08
C GLU A 426 -30.79 -5.11 -23.38
N THR A 427 -30.58 -6.19 -24.14
CA THR A 427 -30.29 -7.54 -23.61
C THR A 427 -28.98 -7.56 -22.83
N LEU A 428 -27.91 -6.93 -23.34
CA LEU A 428 -26.61 -6.86 -22.66
C LEU A 428 -26.62 -5.92 -21.46
N ARG A 429 -27.47 -4.89 -21.44
CA ARG A 429 -27.69 -3.99 -20.31
C ARG A 429 -28.64 -4.53 -19.24
N ALA A 430 -29.39 -5.56 -19.53
CA ALA A 430 -30.34 -6.14 -18.58
C ALA A 430 -29.68 -6.47 -17.25
N ARG A 431 -30.45 -6.44 -16.19
CA ARG A 431 -29.98 -6.85 -14.86
C ARG A 431 -29.64 -8.33 -14.87
N GLN A 432 -28.43 -8.65 -14.45
CA GLN A 432 -27.92 -10.00 -14.46
C GLN A 432 -27.34 -10.38 -13.09
N ARG A 433 -27.42 -11.67 -12.77
CA ARG A 433 -26.79 -12.24 -11.58
C ARG A 433 -25.37 -12.66 -11.91
N GLN A 434 -24.45 -12.30 -11.02
CA GLN A 434 -23.03 -12.59 -11.15
C GLN A 434 -22.48 -13.12 -9.83
N GLY A 435 -21.91 -14.31 -9.86
CA GLY A 435 -21.18 -14.95 -8.77
C GLY A 435 -19.71 -15.05 -9.12
N VAL A 436 -18.83 -14.39 -8.35
CA VAL A 436 -17.40 -14.35 -8.58
C VAL A 436 -16.66 -14.97 -7.40
N VAL A 437 -15.84 -15.99 -7.67
CA VAL A 437 -14.82 -16.48 -6.73
C VAL A 437 -13.49 -15.81 -7.07
N SER A 438 -12.82 -15.29 -6.06
CA SER A 438 -11.50 -14.67 -6.21
C SER A 438 -10.50 -15.25 -5.21
N ALA A 439 -9.26 -15.42 -5.63
CA ALA A 439 -8.13 -15.76 -4.76
C ALA A 439 -7.01 -14.77 -5.02
N GLY A 440 -6.45 -14.22 -3.94
CA GLY A 440 -5.40 -13.22 -4.00
C GLY A 440 -4.31 -13.47 -2.98
N ILE A 441 -3.09 -13.11 -3.35
CA ILE A 441 -1.91 -13.12 -2.48
C ILE A 441 -1.18 -11.78 -2.61
N SER A 442 -0.68 -11.24 -1.51
CA SER A 442 0.11 -10.02 -1.54
C SER A 442 1.28 -10.10 -0.57
N ASN A 443 2.39 -9.46 -0.93
CA ASN A 443 3.57 -9.37 -0.06
C ASN A 443 4.14 -7.95 -0.14
N LEU A 444 3.92 -7.16 0.89
CA LEU A 444 4.40 -5.79 1.00
C LEU A 444 5.56 -5.72 1.99
N ARG A 445 6.74 -5.37 1.50
CA ARG A 445 8.00 -5.26 2.26
C ARG A 445 8.68 -3.94 1.94
N VAL A 446 8.11 -2.86 2.42
CA VAL A 446 8.61 -1.50 2.23
C VAL A 446 8.92 -0.85 3.57
N ASP A 447 9.81 0.13 3.57
CA ASP A 447 10.18 0.93 4.73
C ASP A 447 9.07 1.91 5.15
N ASP A 448 8.34 2.47 4.20
CA ASP A 448 7.19 3.35 4.42
C ASP A 448 6.10 3.03 3.38
N VAL A 449 4.85 2.93 3.82
CA VAL A 449 3.72 2.59 2.94
C VAL A 449 3.29 3.80 2.09
N LEU A 450 3.43 5.02 2.60
CA LEU A 450 3.01 6.25 1.91
C LEU A 450 4.09 6.81 0.99
N ASP A 451 5.37 6.71 1.36
CA ASP A 451 6.51 7.15 0.56
C ASP A 451 7.66 6.13 0.59
N PRO A 452 7.50 4.98 -0.07
CA PRO A 452 8.48 3.92 -0.05
C PRO A 452 9.79 4.34 -0.74
N LYS A 453 10.90 4.11 -0.04
CA LYS A 453 12.27 4.37 -0.52
C LYS A 453 13.07 3.09 -0.71
N ARG A 454 12.70 2.02 0.01
CA ARG A 454 13.36 0.72 -0.05
C ARG A 454 12.35 -0.39 0.10
N GLY A 455 12.57 -1.49 -0.61
CA GLY A 455 11.77 -2.69 -0.49
C GLY A 455 11.02 -3.05 -1.76
N TYR A 456 9.99 -3.85 -1.61
CA TYR A 456 9.19 -4.31 -2.74
C TYR A 456 7.73 -4.55 -2.34
N SER A 457 6.86 -4.56 -3.34
CA SER A 457 5.46 -4.98 -3.26
C SER A 457 5.19 -5.99 -4.37
N LEU A 458 4.56 -7.10 -4.03
CA LEU A 458 4.13 -8.13 -4.98
C LEU A 458 2.66 -8.45 -4.71
N GLY A 459 1.87 -8.56 -5.76
CA GLY A 459 0.46 -8.95 -5.69
C GLY A 459 0.06 -9.80 -6.87
N ALA A 460 -0.79 -10.79 -6.64
CA ALA A 460 -1.42 -11.57 -7.70
C ALA A 460 -2.85 -11.90 -7.29
N GLN A 461 -3.76 -11.86 -8.27
CA GLN A 461 -5.17 -12.18 -8.07
C GLN A 461 -5.71 -12.95 -9.26
N VAL A 462 -6.51 -13.97 -8.97
CA VAL A 462 -7.32 -14.71 -9.93
C VAL A 462 -8.79 -14.53 -9.54
N SER A 463 -9.63 -14.25 -10.53
CA SER A 463 -11.09 -14.15 -10.36
C SER A 463 -11.78 -15.03 -11.41
N TYR A 464 -12.73 -15.84 -10.98
CA TYR A 464 -13.51 -16.73 -11.81
C TYR A 464 -14.99 -16.47 -11.62
N SER A 465 -15.70 -16.38 -12.72
CA SER A 465 -17.17 -16.26 -12.81
C SER A 465 -17.72 -17.29 -13.77
N GLY A 466 -18.67 -18.08 -13.35
CA GLY A 466 -19.27 -19.14 -14.17
C GLY A 466 -20.61 -19.62 -13.61
N THR A 467 -21.27 -20.55 -14.31
CA THR A 467 -22.54 -21.10 -13.87
C THR A 467 -22.44 -21.81 -12.51
N ILE A 468 -21.31 -22.50 -12.26
CA ILE A 468 -21.00 -23.13 -10.96
C ILE A 468 -21.00 -22.11 -9.82
N THR A 469 -20.53 -20.88 -10.06
CA THR A 469 -20.50 -19.81 -9.06
C THR A 469 -21.82 -19.05 -8.97
N GLY A 470 -22.84 -19.43 -9.71
CA GLY A 470 -24.17 -18.80 -9.71
C GLY A 470 -24.28 -17.62 -10.68
N SER A 471 -23.36 -17.48 -11.64
CA SER A 471 -23.44 -16.46 -12.68
C SER A 471 -24.36 -16.87 -13.82
N GLU A 472 -25.02 -15.91 -14.42
CA GLU A 472 -25.67 -16.07 -15.71
C GLU A 472 -24.66 -16.27 -16.84
N GLU A 473 -25.11 -16.82 -17.97
CA GLU A 473 -24.20 -17.25 -19.04
C GLU A 473 -23.33 -16.10 -19.59
N LEU A 474 -23.90 -14.92 -19.76
CA LEU A 474 -23.21 -13.73 -20.23
C LEU A 474 -22.18 -13.16 -19.21
N GLN A 475 -22.19 -13.64 -17.97
CA GLN A 475 -21.31 -13.17 -16.90
C GLN A 475 -20.12 -14.11 -16.64
N ARG A 476 -19.76 -14.98 -17.60
CA ARG A 476 -18.70 -15.99 -17.45
C ARG A 476 -17.33 -15.44 -17.90
N PHE A 477 -16.35 -15.50 -17.02
CA PHE A 477 -14.97 -15.10 -17.33
C PHE A 477 -13.97 -15.68 -16.33
N THR A 478 -12.69 -15.65 -16.72
CA THR A 478 -11.54 -15.82 -15.83
C THR A 478 -10.59 -14.64 -16.01
N LYS A 479 -10.28 -13.93 -14.93
CA LYS A 479 -9.37 -12.78 -14.94
C LYS A 479 -8.19 -13.05 -14.03
N VAL A 480 -6.98 -12.86 -14.56
CA VAL A 480 -5.73 -12.97 -13.81
C VAL A 480 -5.02 -11.63 -13.86
N THR A 481 -4.59 -11.13 -12.73
CA THR A 481 -3.82 -9.88 -12.61
C THR A 481 -2.62 -10.07 -11.73
N GLY A 482 -1.51 -9.41 -12.08
CA GLY A 482 -0.29 -9.37 -11.29
C GLY A 482 0.25 -7.95 -11.21
N ASP A 483 0.83 -7.60 -10.07
CA ASP A 483 1.45 -6.31 -9.80
C ASP A 483 2.75 -6.53 -9.03
N ALA A 484 3.83 -5.92 -9.49
CA ALA A 484 5.13 -6.00 -8.83
C ALA A 484 5.78 -4.62 -8.83
N ALA A 485 6.19 -4.13 -7.67
CA ALA A 485 6.92 -2.89 -7.54
C ALA A 485 8.18 -3.08 -6.69
N ILE A 486 9.25 -2.36 -7.04
CA ILE A 486 10.52 -2.35 -6.33
C ILE A 486 10.96 -0.91 -6.09
N TYR A 487 11.51 -0.66 -4.92
CA TYR A 487 12.02 0.64 -4.49
C TYR A 487 13.45 0.51 -4.02
N ARG A 488 14.35 1.33 -4.56
CA ARG A 488 15.77 1.31 -4.19
C ARG A 488 16.34 2.70 -4.05
N SER A 489 16.87 3.02 -2.88
CA SER A 489 17.68 4.22 -2.69
C SER A 489 19.05 3.99 -3.31
N LEU A 490 19.35 4.65 -4.44
CA LEU A 490 20.67 4.62 -5.07
C LEU A 490 21.68 5.48 -4.32
N SER A 491 21.18 6.54 -3.70
CA SER A 491 21.95 7.41 -2.81
C SER A 491 21.03 7.98 -1.74
N ARG A 492 21.58 8.75 -0.79
CA ARG A 492 20.77 9.46 0.23
C ARG A 492 19.75 10.45 -0.36
N LYS A 493 19.94 10.84 -1.63
CA LYS A 493 19.10 11.85 -2.30
C LYS A 493 18.30 11.30 -3.47
N VAL A 494 18.57 10.08 -3.93
CA VAL A 494 17.97 9.53 -5.14
C VAL A 494 17.31 8.19 -4.82
N VAL A 495 16.02 8.09 -5.09
CA VAL A 495 15.25 6.85 -5.02
C VAL A 495 14.79 6.48 -6.42
N VAL A 496 15.02 5.24 -6.82
CA VAL A 496 14.48 4.67 -8.06
C VAL A 496 13.37 3.70 -7.70
N ALA A 497 12.24 3.86 -8.37
CA ALA A 497 11.07 3.00 -8.25
C ALA A 497 10.75 2.40 -9.61
N GLY A 498 10.50 1.10 -9.66
CA GLY A 498 10.03 0.38 -10.83
C GLY A 498 8.78 -0.40 -10.51
N ARG A 499 7.80 -0.41 -11.43
CA ARG A 499 6.57 -1.19 -11.31
C ARG A 499 6.24 -1.89 -12.63
N VAL A 500 5.74 -3.10 -12.53
CA VAL A 500 5.15 -3.85 -13.66
C VAL A 500 3.79 -4.36 -13.23
N ARG A 501 2.80 -4.14 -14.09
CA ARG A 501 1.44 -4.66 -13.94
C ARG A 501 1.07 -5.44 -15.20
N ALA A 502 0.51 -6.61 -15.02
CA ALA A 502 0.02 -7.45 -16.12
C ALA A 502 -1.39 -7.93 -15.83
N GLY A 503 -2.19 -8.07 -16.88
CA GLY A 503 -3.54 -8.59 -16.80
C GLY A 503 -3.91 -9.46 -17.99
N ALA A 504 -4.65 -10.53 -17.71
CA ALA A 504 -5.22 -11.40 -18.73
C ALA A 504 -6.66 -11.73 -18.37
N LEU A 505 -7.53 -11.70 -19.38
CA LEU A 505 -8.94 -11.97 -19.29
C LEU A 505 -9.32 -12.98 -20.36
N LEU A 506 -10.03 -14.02 -19.95
CA LEU A 506 -10.54 -15.10 -20.80
C LEU A 506 -12.05 -15.19 -20.61
N SER A 507 -12.80 -15.30 -21.70
CA SER A 507 -14.24 -15.59 -21.63
C SER A 507 -14.57 -16.75 -22.57
N PRO A 508 -15.25 -17.78 -22.05
CA PRO A 508 -15.76 -18.87 -22.85
C PRO A 508 -17.11 -18.53 -23.50
N THR A 509 -17.75 -17.43 -23.09
CA THR A 509 -19.10 -17.08 -23.55
C THR A 509 -19.05 -16.41 -24.90
N LYS A 510 -19.91 -16.86 -25.81
CA LYS A 510 -20.18 -16.23 -27.08
C LYS A 510 -21.57 -15.64 -27.06
N PHE A 511 -21.69 -14.38 -27.46
CA PHE A 511 -22.95 -13.71 -27.73
C PHE A 511 -23.18 -13.71 -29.24
N THR A 512 -24.37 -14.09 -29.66
CA THR A 512 -24.80 -14.05 -31.05
C THR A 512 -25.96 -13.08 -31.15
N GLY A 513 -25.68 -11.85 -31.66
CA GLY A 513 -26.70 -10.86 -31.93
C GLY A 513 -27.43 -11.13 -33.26
N GLU A 514 -28.33 -10.23 -33.64
CA GLU A 514 -29.10 -10.27 -34.87
C GLU A 514 -28.22 -10.35 -36.14
N GLY A 515 -26.94 -9.90 -36.04
CA GLY A 515 -25.95 -10.01 -37.11
C GLY A 515 -25.41 -11.42 -37.38
N GLY A 516 -25.76 -12.43 -36.58
CA GLY A 516 -25.55 -13.86 -36.81
C GLY A 516 -24.14 -14.41 -36.52
N GLU A 517 -23.11 -13.60 -36.29
CA GLU A 517 -21.77 -14.07 -35.94
C GLU A 517 -21.54 -14.05 -34.40
N PRO A 518 -21.04 -15.17 -33.83
CA PRO A 518 -20.78 -15.22 -32.39
C PRO A 518 -19.50 -14.49 -32.00
N PHE A 519 -19.57 -13.65 -31.00
CA PHE A 519 -18.43 -12.93 -30.42
C PHE A 519 -18.20 -13.32 -28.96
N SER A 520 -16.94 -13.38 -28.52
CA SER A 520 -16.61 -13.57 -27.10
C SER A 520 -17.05 -12.36 -26.30
N TYR A 521 -18.05 -12.52 -25.42
CA TYR A 521 -18.56 -11.47 -24.57
C TYR A 521 -17.86 -11.45 -23.22
N VAL A 522 -17.49 -10.27 -22.77
CA VAL A 522 -17.02 -9.97 -21.41
C VAL A 522 -17.68 -8.68 -20.95
N PRO A 523 -18.35 -8.68 -19.78
CA PRO A 523 -18.94 -7.46 -19.25
C PRO A 523 -17.94 -6.32 -19.17
N PRO A 524 -18.31 -5.07 -19.54
CA PRO A 524 -17.41 -3.93 -19.57
C PRO A 524 -16.63 -3.72 -18.25
N GLU A 525 -17.26 -3.94 -17.10
CA GLU A 525 -16.65 -3.78 -15.78
C GLU A 525 -15.53 -4.77 -15.46
N TRP A 526 -15.39 -5.85 -16.21
CA TRP A 526 -14.32 -6.83 -16.03
C TRP A 526 -13.19 -6.70 -17.03
N ARG A 527 -13.38 -5.94 -18.10
CA ARG A 527 -12.34 -5.70 -19.10
C ARG A 527 -11.15 -4.99 -18.48
N LEU A 528 -10.03 -5.01 -19.17
CA LEU A 528 -8.82 -4.31 -18.75
C LEU A 528 -8.80 -2.92 -19.41
N TYR A 529 -8.47 -1.91 -18.63
CA TYR A 529 -8.33 -0.53 -19.08
C TYR A 529 -6.97 0.00 -18.66
N ALA A 530 -6.45 0.99 -19.38
CA ALA A 530 -5.17 1.61 -19.09
C ALA A 530 -5.12 3.06 -19.55
N GLY A 531 -4.21 3.82 -18.93
CA GLY A 531 -4.06 5.26 -19.09
C GLY A 531 -4.55 6.03 -17.86
N GLY A 532 -4.00 7.22 -17.66
CA GLY A 532 -4.33 8.05 -16.52
C GLY A 532 -3.24 8.15 -15.45
N PRO A 533 -3.52 8.83 -14.33
CA PRO A 533 -2.53 9.21 -13.34
C PRO A 533 -1.86 8.05 -12.61
N TYR A 534 -2.45 6.85 -12.63
CA TYR A 534 -1.96 5.67 -11.91
C TYR A 534 -1.36 4.59 -12.82
N ASP A 535 -1.39 4.82 -14.15
CA ASP A 535 -0.96 3.87 -15.16
C ASP A 535 0.09 4.47 -16.10
N VAL A 536 -0.33 4.88 -17.30
CA VAL A 536 0.50 5.51 -18.33
C VAL A 536 0.12 6.98 -18.41
N ARG A 537 0.90 7.83 -17.76
CA ARG A 537 0.56 9.23 -17.47
C ARG A 537 0.50 10.15 -18.69
N GLY A 538 1.00 9.71 -19.85
CA GLY A 538 0.82 10.46 -21.09
C GLY A 538 -0.58 10.35 -21.72
N TYR A 539 -1.44 9.51 -21.17
CA TYR A 539 -2.81 9.32 -21.62
C TYR A 539 -3.81 9.82 -20.59
N ASP A 540 -4.94 10.32 -21.05
CA ASP A 540 -6.10 10.51 -20.17
C ASP A 540 -6.62 9.16 -19.67
N GLY A 541 -7.51 9.20 -18.66
CA GLY A 541 -8.09 7.99 -18.08
C GLY A 541 -8.65 7.05 -19.14
N ASN A 542 -8.21 5.79 -19.13
CA ASN A 542 -8.67 4.69 -19.98
C ASN A 542 -8.42 4.84 -21.49
N GLN A 543 -7.65 5.82 -21.95
CA GLN A 543 -7.44 6.08 -23.38
C GLN A 543 -6.25 5.34 -24.01
N LEU A 544 -5.51 4.57 -23.26
CA LEU A 544 -4.50 3.68 -23.81
C LEU A 544 -5.17 2.38 -24.29
N GLY A 545 -5.00 2.02 -25.54
CA GLY A 545 -5.52 0.80 -26.13
C GLY A 545 -6.68 1.02 -27.11
N PRO A 546 -7.47 -0.01 -27.38
CA PRO A 546 -8.55 0.07 -28.37
C PRO A 546 -9.62 1.08 -27.98
N VAL A 547 -10.05 1.87 -28.96
CA VAL A 547 -11.14 2.87 -28.84
C VAL A 547 -12.10 2.75 -30.00
N VAL A 548 -13.31 3.22 -29.81
CA VAL A 548 -14.27 3.51 -30.89
C VAL A 548 -14.65 4.98 -30.87
N TYR A 549 -15.14 5.42 -31.97
CA TYR A 549 -15.62 6.78 -32.22
C TYR A 549 -17.12 6.76 -32.45
N VAL A 550 -17.85 7.69 -31.87
CA VAL A 550 -19.30 7.73 -31.93
C VAL A 550 -19.79 9.13 -32.20
N VAL A 551 -20.76 9.25 -33.09
CA VAL A 551 -21.58 10.43 -33.26
C VAL A 551 -22.91 10.18 -32.57
N LEU A 552 -23.09 10.78 -31.40
CA LEU A 552 -24.30 10.60 -30.58
C LEU A 552 -25.49 11.41 -31.10
N ASP A 553 -25.23 12.49 -31.86
CA ASP A 553 -26.25 13.40 -32.39
C ASP A 553 -26.89 12.79 -33.64
N THR A 554 -28.13 12.36 -33.51
CA THR A 554 -28.91 11.71 -34.59
C THR A 554 -29.18 12.62 -35.78
N THR A 555 -28.99 13.95 -35.67
CA THR A 555 -29.10 14.89 -36.81
C THR A 555 -28.05 14.61 -37.87
N TYR A 556 -26.97 13.93 -37.56
CA TYR A 556 -25.92 13.52 -38.49
C TYR A 556 -26.10 12.11 -39.04
N ALA A 557 -27.23 11.42 -38.75
CA ALA A 557 -27.47 10.07 -39.21
C ALA A 557 -27.27 9.91 -40.73
N ASP A 558 -27.86 10.80 -41.51
CA ASP A 558 -27.80 10.80 -42.97
C ASP A 558 -26.68 11.70 -43.56
N SER A 559 -25.90 12.38 -42.74
CA SER A 559 -24.86 13.32 -43.19
C SER A 559 -23.60 12.57 -43.61
N SER A 560 -23.05 12.85 -44.78
CA SER A 560 -21.73 12.34 -45.20
C SER A 560 -20.56 13.09 -44.57
N VAL A 561 -20.80 14.28 -44.00
CA VAL A 561 -19.79 15.13 -43.37
C VAL A 561 -20.10 15.28 -41.86
N ILE A 562 -19.16 14.90 -41.02
CA ILE A 562 -19.28 14.95 -39.56
C ILE A 562 -18.24 15.92 -39.00
N PRO A 563 -18.64 16.97 -38.28
CA PRO A 563 -17.68 17.82 -37.57
C PRO A 563 -16.90 17.06 -36.52
N THR A 564 -15.59 17.26 -36.47
CA THR A 564 -14.68 16.51 -35.56
C THR A 564 -15.00 16.74 -34.07
N ASP A 565 -15.59 17.86 -33.72
CA ASP A 565 -16.04 18.20 -32.37
C ASP A 565 -17.26 17.36 -31.90
N LYS A 566 -18.06 16.85 -32.86
CA LYS A 566 -19.22 15.99 -32.60
C LYS A 566 -18.84 14.50 -32.42
N VAL A 567 -17.60 14.12 -32.75
CA VAL A 567 -17.12 12.77 -32.60
C VAL A 567 -16.60 12.53 -31.17
N VAL A 568 -17.25 11.66 -30.43
CA VAL A 568 -16.87 11.27 -29.08
C VAL A 568 -15.98 10.04 -29.12
N VAL A 569 -14.94 10.01 -28.28
CA VAL A 569 -14.06 8.85 -28.12
C VAL A 569 -14.57 7.98 -26.96
N SER A 570 -14.76 6.70 -27.20
CA SER A 570 -15.17 5.73 -26.18
C SER A 570 -14.11 4.62 -26.06
N PRO A 571 -13.42 4.52 -24.91
CA PRO A 571 -12.51 3.42 -24.63
C PRO A 571 -13.28 2.11 -24.51
N ILE A 572 -12.81 1.09 -25.20
CA ILE A 572 -13.46 -0.22 -25.17
C ILE A 572 -12.68 -1.25 -24.34
N GLY A 573 -11.48 -0.90 -23.88
CA GLY A 573 -10.63 -1.79 -23.10
C GLY A 573 -10.05 -2.95 -23.91
N GLY A 574 -9.39 -3.87 -23.24
CA GLY A 574 -8.79 -5.06 -23.85
C GLY A 574 -8.92 -6.30 -22.96
N ASN A 575 -8.49 -7.45 -23.48
CA ASN A 575 -8.40 -8.68 -22.70
C ASN A 575 -6.98 -9.01 -22.24
N ARG A 576 -5.97 -8.25 -22.69
CA ARG A 576 -4.58 -8.35 -22.27
C ARG A 576 -4.03 -6.97 -21.97
N SER A 577 -3.24 -6.85 -20.90
CA SER A 577 -2.56 -5.61 -20.54
C SER A 577 -1.16 -5.86 -20.01
N LEU A 578 -0.22 -4.97 -20.35
CA LEU A 578 1.12 -4.93 -19.78
C LEU A 578 1.50 -3.47 -19.58
N ILE A 579 1.79 -3.08 -18.34
CA ILE A 579 2.14 -1.71 -17.98
C ILE A 579 3.42 -1.74 -17.17
N GLY A 580 4.38 -0.89 -17.52
CA GLY A 580 5.63 -0.70 -16.83
C GLY A 580 5.82 0.78 -16.48
N ASN A 581 6.25 1.07 -15.26
CA ASN A 581 6.58 2.41 -14.82
C ASN A 581 7.98 2.41 -14.24
N LEU A 582 8.78 3.39 -14.62
CA LEU A 582 10.09 3.65 -14.05
C LEU A 582 10.15 5.11 -13.62
N GLU A 583 10.53 5.35 -12.37
CA GLU A 583 10.56 6.69 -11.79
C GLU A 583 11.81 6.89 -10.95
N ALA A 584 12.53 7.98 -11.18
CA ALA A 584 13.62 8.46 -10.33
C ALA A 584 13.16 9.70 -9.56
N ARG A 585 13.27 9.65 -8.23
CA ARG A 585 12.87 10.71 -7.29
C ARG A 585 14.11 11.34 -6.66
N PHE A 586 14.14 12.66 -6.60
CA PHE A 586 15.24 13.43 -6.00
C PHE A 586 14.72 14.72 -5.34
N PRO A 587 15.43 15.26 -4.32
CA PRO A 587 15.01 16.48 -3.65
C PRO A 587 14.88 17.65 -4.64
N SER A 588 13.80 18.41 -4.56
CA SER A 588 13.64 19.63 -5.33
C SER A 588 14.72 20.66 -4.97
N PRO A 589 15.29 21.40 -5.92
CA PRO A 589 16.18 22.51 -5.62
C PRO A 589 15.45 23.64 -4.86
N ILE A 590 14.14 23.74 -5.04
CA ILE A 590 13.27 24.71 -4.36
C ILE A 590 12.46 23.96 -3.31
N PHE A 591 12.51 24.43 -2.04
CA PHE A 591 11.78 23.82 -0.92
C PHE A 591 12.09 22.34 -0.68
N SER A 592 13.37 21.95 -0.74
CA SER A 592 13.84 20.55 -0.64
C SER A 592 13.40 19.77 0.61
N SER A 593 12.86 20.47 1.62
CA SER A 593 12.40 19.85 2.87
C SER A 593 11.03 19.17 2.76
N PHE A 594 10.22 19.53 1.79
CA PHE A 594 8.86 18.98 1.61
C PHE A 594 8.47 18.73 0.14
N THR A 595 9.36 19.07 -0.81
CA THR A 595 9.13 18.84 -2.22
C THR A 595 10.17 17.88 -2.81
N THR A 596 9.70 16.96 -3.64
CA THR A 596 10.51 16.00 -4.38
C THR A 596 10.18 16.10 -5.84
N LEU A 597 11.18 16.21 -6.69
CA LEU A 597 11.04 16.09 -8.13
C LEU A 597 11.09 14.62 -8.54
N ALA A 598 10.34 14.27 -9.56
CA ALA A 598 10.38 12.97 -10.20
C ALA A 598 10.59 13.12 -11.70
N VAL A 599 11.41 12.25 -12.26
CA VAL A 599 11.49 12.02 -13.71
C VAL A 599 11.05 10.60 -13.93
N PHE A 600 10.20 10.37 -14.91
CA PHE A 600 9.63 9.07 -15.15
C PHE A 600 9.48 8.73 -16.63
N ALA A 601 9.40 7.45 -16.90
CA ALA A 601 8.97 6.90 -18.18
C ALA A 601 7.95 5.79 -17.92
N ASP A 602 6.77 5.95 -18.47
CA ASP A 602 5.70 4.97 -18.42
C ASP A 602 5.60 4.27 -19.76
N ALA A 603 5.51 2.95 -19.74
CA ALA A 603 5.31 2.11 -20.92
C ALA A 603 4.04 1.30 -20.75
N GLY A 604 3.20 1.21 -21.77
CA GLY A 604 1.99 0.43 -21.69
C GLY A 604 1.56 -0.16 -23.02
N ALA A 605 0.96 -1.34 -22.95
CA ALA A 605 0.24 -1.99 -24.03
C ALA A 605 -1.07 -2.53 -23.47
N LEU A 606 -2.14 -2.26 -24.18
CA LEU A 606 -3.47 -2.81 -23.94
C LEU A 606 -4.02 -3.26 -25.30
N TRP A 607 -4.39 -4.53 -25.40
CA TRP A 607 -4.84 -5.10 -26.68
C TRP A 607 -5.92 -6.15 -26.49
N GLU A 608 -6.57 -6.45 -27.58
CA GLU A 608 -7.50 -7.56 -27.69
C GLU A 608 -6.82 -8.70 -28.42
N GLU A 609 -6.71 -9.84 -27.79
CA GLU A 609 -6.24 -11.07 -28.41
C GLU A 609 -7.45 -11.90 -28.86
N ARG A 610 -7.56 -12.14 -30.18
CA ARG A 610 -8.61 -12.94 -30.80
C ARG A 610 -7.98 -14.04 -31.62
N GLU A 611 -8.62 -15.21 -31.63
CA GLU A 611 -8.18 -16.34 -32.43
C GLU A 611 -8.21 -15.99 -33.94
N GLY A 612 -7.12 -16.23 -34.65
CA GLY A 612 -7.00 -15.95 -36.08
C GLY A 612 -6.78 -14.47 -36.46
N VAL A 613 -6.69 -13.56 -35.50
CA VAL A 613 -6.42 -12.13 -35.76
C VAL A 613 -5.02 -11.79 -35.24
N PRO A 614 -4.15 -11.09 -36.02
CA PRO A 614 -2.87 -10.62 -35.53
C PRO A 614 -3.03 -9.83 -34.24
N SER A 615 -2.18 -10.10 -33.23
CA SER A 615 -2.25 -9.39 -31.95
C SER A 615 -2.00 -7.90 -32.18
N GLY A 616 -2.89 -7.05 -31.71
CA GLY A 616 -2.74 -5.59 -31.71
C GLY A 616 -1.72 -5.08 -30.69
N PHE A 617 -0.79 -5.93 -30.25
CA PHE A 617 0.23 -5.57 -29.24
C PHE A 617 1.12 -4.44 -29.74
N ARG A 618 1.02 -3.28 -29.11
CA ARG A 618 1.86 -2.10 -29.37
C ARG A 618 2.21 -1.42 -28.06
N VAL A 619 3.50 -1.38 -27.75
CA VAL A 619 3.98 -0.65 -26.57
C VAL A 619 4.05 0.84 -26.88
N ARG A 620 3.45 1.65 -26.00
CA ARG A 620 3.50 3.13 -26.03
C ARG A 620 4.31 3.61 -24.85
N ILE A 621 5.27 4.50 -25.07
CA ILE A 621 6.17 5.02 -24.03
C ILE A 621 5.94 6.52 -23.89
N THR A 622 5.67 6.97 -22.68
CA THR A 622 5.41 8.37 -22.36
C THR A 622 6.37 8.86 -21.26
N PRO A 623 7.38 9.66 -21.62
CA PRO A 623 8.25 10.29 -20.64
C PRO A 623 7.56 11.47 -19.94
N GLY A 624 7.99 11.80 -18.73
CA GLY A 624 7.42 12.92 -18.01
C GLY A 624 8.23 13.35 -16.79
N VAL A 625 7.75 14.42 -16.20
CA VAL A 625 8.28 15.00 -14.97
C VAL A 625 7.16 15.20 -13.96
N GLY A 626 7.49 15.14 -12.70
CA GLY A 626 6.50 15.30 -11.65
C GLY A 626 7.04 16.02 -10.43
N LEU A 627 6.14 16.69 -9.73
CA LEU A 627 6.38 17.32 -8.45
C LEU A 627 5.60 16.55 -7.37
N ARG A 628 6.27 16.19 -6.29
CA ARG A 628 5.69 15.58 -5.11
C ARG A 628 5.77 16.56 -3.96
N VAL A 629 4.68 16.78 -3.26
CA VAL A 629 4.61 17.68 -2.10
C VAL A 629 4.13 16.86 -0.91
N ALA A 630 4.96 16.74 0.12
CA ALA A 630 4.54 16.09 1.36
C ALA A 630 3.47 16.93 2.06
N THR A 631 2.28 16.38 2.23
CA THR A 631 1.18 17.01 2.96
C THR A 631 0.76 16.14 4.15
N PRO A 632 0.07 16.70 5.14
CA PRO A 632 -0.45 15.92 6.27
C PRO A 632 -1.45 14.81 5.86
N LEU A 633 -2.06 14.94 4.69
CA LEU A 633 -3.03 13.99 4.13
C LEU A 633 -2.35 12.93 3.22
N GLY A 634 -1.02 12.94 3.14
CA GLY A 634 -0.24 12.15 2.22
C GLY A 634 0.40 13.00 1.11
N PRO A 635 1.29 12.42 0.28
CA PRO A 635 1.95 13.19 -0.77
C PRO A 635 0.94 13.61 -1.84
N ALA A 636 0.86 14.91 -2.10
CA ALA A 636 0.21 15.45 -3.29
C ALA A 636 1.20 15.41 -4.45
N ARG A 637 0.72 15.07 -5.63
CA ARG A 637 1.54 14.99 -6.84
C ARG A 637 0.92 15.73 -8.01
N LEU A 638 1.79 16.35 -8.78
CA LEU A 638 1.48 16.96 -10.06
C LEU A 638 2.42 16.33 -11.08
N ASP A 639 1.89 15.61 -12.04
CA ASP A 639 2.64 14.95 -13.11
C ASP A 639 2.32 15.60 -14.45
N MET A 640 3.35 15.83 -15.27
CA MET A 640 3.26 16.26 -16.64
C MET A 640 3.99 15.25 -17.52
N ALA A 641 3.27 14.60 -18.43
CA ALA A 641 3.80 13.60 -19.32
C ALA A 641 3.57 13.96 -20.78
N TYR A 642 4.54 13.63 -21.63
CA TYR A 642 4.47 13.88 -23.07
C TYR A 642 3.98 12.63 -23.81
N ASN A 643 2.95 12.79 -24.64
CA ASN A 643 2.42 11.74 -25.52
C ASN A 643 2.64 12.14 -26.97
N SER A 644 3.45 11.38 -27.69
CA SER A 644 3.74 11.56 -29.10
C SER A 644 2.82 10.77 -30.04
N TYR A 645 1.97 9.89 -29.51
CA TYR A 645 1.24 8.91 -30.33
C TYR A 645 -0.17 9.35 -30.76
N GLY A 646 -0.78 10.29 -30.02
CA GLY A 646 -2.19 10.61 -30.23
C GLY A 646 -3.16 9.48 -29.89
N LEU A 647 -4.39 9.58 -30.38
CA LEU A 647 -5.41 8.56 -30.21
C LEU A 647 -5.22 7.44 -31.26
N PRO A 648 -5.48 6.17 -30.90
CA PRO A 648 -5.38 5.06 -31.85
C PRO A 648 -6.50 5.12 -32.90
N PRO A 649 -6.31 4.51 -34.08
CA PRO A 649 -7.40 4.30 -35.02
C PRO A 649 -8.48 3.41 -34.42
N GLY A 650 -9.74 3.66 -34.75
CA GLY A 650 -10.89 2.88 -34.32
C GLY A 650 -12.08 3.07 -35.27
N ASP A 651 -13.09 2.23 -35.15
CA ASP A 651 -14.28 2.32 -35.98
C ASP A 651 -15.17 3.49 -35.55
N LEU A 652 -15.72 4.20 -36.54
CA LEU A 652 -16.63 5.33 -36.32
C LEU A 652 -18.06 4.87 -36.57
N TYR A 653 -18.89 5.00 -35.55
CA TYR A 653 -20.32 4.68 -35.58
C TYR A 653 -21.18 5.96 -35.54
N LYS A 654 -22.34 5.88 -36.16
CA LYS A 654 -23.41 6.88 -36.05
C LYS A 654 -24.59 6.30 -35.32
N THR A 655 -25.23 7.10 -34.49
CA THR A 655 -26.48 6.75 -33.86
C THR A 655 -27.64 7.11 -34.82
N LEU A 656 -28.46 6.12 -35.11
CA LEU A 656 -29.67 6.28 -35.92
C LEU A 656 -30.85 6.75 -35.05
N PRO A 657 -31.94 7.31 -35.67
CA PRO A 657 -33.09 7.80 -34.91
C PRO A 657 -33.80 6.75 -34.04
N ASP A 658 -33.74 5.47 -34.42
CA ASP A 658 -34.26 4.33 -33.64
C ASP A 658 -33.37 3.91 -32.47
N GLY A 659 -32.18 4.53 -32.30
CA GLY A 659 -31.20 4.22 -31.28
C GLY A 659 -30.25 3.09 -31.66
N SER A 660 -30.37 2.50 -32.83
CA SER A 660 -29.38 1.54 -33.35
C SER A 660 -28.12 2.26 -33.84
N LEU A 661 -27.04 1.48 -34.02
CA LEU A 661 -25.75 1.99 -34.46
C LEU A 661 -25.40 1.49 -35.85
N PHE A 662 -24.91 2.37 -36.67
CA PHE A 662 -24.42 2.09 -38.02
C PHE A 662 -22.93 2.36 -38.12
N LEU A 663 -22.16 1.38 -38.62
CA LEU A 663 -20.73 1.54 -38.91
C LEU A 663 -20.56 2.47 -40.12
N PHE A 664 -20.10 3.70 -39.88
CA PHE A 664 -19.94 4.70 -40.93
C PHE A 664 -18.55 4.61 -41.59
N GLN A 665 -17.48 4.43 -40.79
CA GLN A 665 -16.11 4.38 -41.30
C GLN A 665 -15.25 3.44 -40.46
N ARG A 666 -14.51 2.56 -41.09
CA ARG A 666 -13.48 1.74 -40.43
C ARG A 666 -12.18 2.51 -40.28
N GLU A 667 -11.41 2.17 -39.25
CA GLU A 667 -10.07 2.76 -38.99
C GLU A 667 -10.06 4.31 -38.99
N TYR A 668 -11.14 4.92 -38.53
CA TYR A 668 -11.18 6.38 -38.37
C TYR A 668 -10.11 6.84 -37.39
N VAL A 669 -9.42 7.93 -37.71
CA VAL A 669 -8.42 8.55 -36.86
C VAL A 669 -8.87 9.96 -36.52
N LYS A 670 -9.21 10.19 -35.25
CA LYS A 670 -9.42 11.55 -34.76
C LYS A 670 -8.05 12.22 -34.63
N SER A 671 -7.81 13.25 -35.48
CA SER A 671 -6.54 13.99 -35.40
C SER A 671 -6.40 14.66 -34.04
N THR A 672 -5.42 14.17 -33.28
CA THR A 672 -5.00 14.80 -32.02
C THR A 672 -3.52 15.16 -32.15
N LYS A 673 -3.18 16.39 -31.77
CA LYS A 673 -1.79 16.85 -31.80
C LYS A 673 -1.02 16.14 -30.65
N PRO A 674 0.24 15.74 -30.86
CA PRO A 674 1.13 15.38 -29.77
C PRO A 674 1.10 16.47 -28.69
N GLY A 675 1.07 16.08 -27.44
CA GLY A 675 0.88 17.07 -26.39
C GLY A 675 1.26 16.59 -25.00
N PHE A 676 1.17 17.50 -24.07
CA PHE A 676 1.38 17.24 -22.66
C PHE A 676 0.05 16.93 -21.97
N THR A 677 0.06 15.89 -21.17
CA THR A 677 -1.04 15.55 -20.26
C THR A 677 -0.63 15.90 -18.84
N ILE A 678 -1.51 16.60 -18.12
CA ILE A 678 -1.26 17.02 -16.74
C ILE A 678 -2.22 16.24 -15.82
N HIS A 679 -1.66 15.60 -14.81
CA HIS A 679 -2.43 14.89 -13.80
C HIS A 679 -2.14 15.42 -12.39
N PHE A 680 -3.20 15.59 -11.63
CA PHE A 680 -3.12 15.88 -10.20
C PHE A 680 -3.71 14.72 -9.41
N ALA A 681 -3.00 14.30 -8.36
CA ALA A 681 -3.49 13.27 -7.45
C ALA A 681 -2.95 13.45 -6.03
N ILE A 682 -3.68 12.96 -5.04
CA ILE A 682 -3.22 12.83 -3.66
C ILE A 682 -2.94 11.34 -3.41
N GLY A 683 -1.72 11.00 -2.97
CA GLY A 683 -1.22 9.64 -2.79
C GLY A 683 -0.10 9.27 -3.76
N GLN A 684 0.37 8.01 -3.70
CA GLN A 684 1.45 7.49 -4.55
C GLN A 684 0.96 7.10 -5.95
N ALA A 685 1.89 7.14 -6.92
CA ALA A 685 1.63 6.66 -8.28
C ALA A 685 1.55 5.12 -8.35
N PHE A 686 2.09 4.44 -7.33
CA PHE A 686 2.20 2.99 -7.27
C PHE A 686 1.37 2.42 -6.13
#